data_603972d4a347f90007dd2e9a44a607ea
#
_entry.id   603972d4a347f90007dd2e9a44a607ea
#
_cell.length_a   1.000
_cell.length_b   1.000
_cell.length_c   1.000
_cell.angle_alpha   90.00
_cell.angle_beta   90.00
_cell.angle_gamma   90.00
#
_symmetry.space_group_name_H-M   'P 1'
#
loop_
_entity.id
_entity.type
_entity.pdbx_description
1 polymer ?
#
loop_
_entity_poly.entity_id
_entity_poly.type
_entity_poly.pdbx_seq_one_letter_code
_entity_poly.pdbx_strand_id
1 'polypeptide(L)'
;MKFFALFIHRPVATTLLTLAIALAGILGFRLLPVAPLPQVDFPVIVISGSLPGASPEIMASSVATPLERSLGRIAGVSEMTSMSSLGSTRIILVFDFDRDINGAARDVQAALNAAQSLLPTGMPSRPTYRKVNPSDAPIMIMTLTSDTYNPGQLYDYASTQLAQKLSQIQGVGDVTVGGSSLPAVRVALNPQALFNQGVSLDAVRTAISDANQRRPQGAVDDSQQRWQLRTNDALQTAREYQPLIVHYKNGAAVKLSDVATVEDSVQDVRNAGMSRGKPAVLLLIRKTPDANVIETVDRIRAEMPLLHEVIPAAIDLQIAQDRSPTIRASLHEVEQSLLIAVGLVILVVFVFLRSGRATLIPAIAVPVSLIGTFAAMYLCGFSLNNLSLMALTIATGFVVDDAIVVLENIARHVEAGMKPLAAALKGVREVGFTVLSMSLSLIAVFLPLLMIGGLIGRFFSEFAITLSVAIAISLVISITLTPMMCAYLLKPHAPRSQPRRRGAGRLLMAIHQGYGRSLSVVLNHARWVLLLFFATIALTGWLFVSIPKTFMPEQDTGRLAGFISADQSISFQAMRSKLQDFMEIVGADPAVDSVVGFTGGMRTNSGSMFISLKPLSERKENAQAVIARLRDKLAKEPGASLYLNAVQDLRVGGRESNAGYQYSLLSDDLNALRTWEPKIRQAFSALPQLADVNSDQQDKGSEMALTYDRESMARLGIDVSEANALLNNAFGQRQISTIYQPLNQYKVVMEVDPRYTQDISALSQMFVINSEGKAIPLSWFAHWQPANAPLSVNHEGLSAASTISFNLPEGVSLSQASDAIERTMTALGVPSSVRGSFAGTAQVFQQSQSSQLWLMLAAIAAVYIVLGILYESYVHPLTILSTLPSAGVGALLALELFDTPFSLIALIGILLLIGIVKKNAIMMVDFALEAERNGQLSARDAIFQACLLRFRPIMMTTLAALFGALPLVLSSGDGAELRQPLGITIAGGLVMSQLLTLYTTPVIYLMMDKLRRRKRSRSAAPQT
;
A
#
# COMPACT_ATOMS: atom_id res chain seq x y z
N MET A 1 25.48 7.42 40.68
CA MET A 1 26.55 6.41 40.63
C MET A 1 26.41 5.26 41.62
N LYS A 2 25.81 5.45 42.80
CA LYS A 2 25.51 4.36 43.75
C LYS A 2 24.47 3.35 43.20
N PHE A 3 23.66 3.78 42.22
CA PHE A 3 22.61 2.95 41.62
C PHE A 3 23.16 1.76 40.83
N PHE A 4 24.22 1.94 40.03
CA PHE A 4 24.78 0.84 39.22
C PHE A 4 25.51 -0.21 40.08
N ALA A 5 26.13 0.22 41.16
CA ALA A 5 26.78 -0.69 42.11
C ALA A 5 25.80 -1.67 42.76
N LEU A 6 24.54 -1.27 42.96
CA LEU A 6 23.50 -2.10 43.53
C LEU A 6 23.27 -3.38 42.71
N PHE A 7 23.23 -3.26 41.37
CA PHE A 7 22.98 -4.40 40.47
C PHE A 7 24.17 -5.36 40.42
N ILE A 8 25.39 -4.83 40.54
CA ILE A 8 26.61 -5.65 40.60
C ILE A 8 26.67 -6.46 41.91
N HIS A 9 26.28 -5.86 43.02
CA HIS A 9 26.26 -6.50 44.34
C HIS A 9 25.09 -7.44 44.58
N ARG A 10 24.06 -7.41 43.71
CA ARG A 10 22.84 -8.25 43.81
C ARG A 10 22.62 -9.06 42.52
N PRO A 11 23.45 -10.10 42.27
CA PRO A 11 23.41 -10.85 41.03
C PRO A 11 22.10 -11.59 40.81
N VAL A 12 21.50 -12.14 41.88
CA VAL A 12 20.21 -12.84 41.78
C VAL A 12 19.09 -11.91 41.33
N ALA A 13 19.01 -10.73 41.96
CA ALA A 13 17.98 -9.73 41.60
C ALA A 13 18.15 -9.27 40.16
N THR A 14 19.37 -9.01 39.69
CA THR A 14 19.69 -8.60 38.33
C THR A 14 19.30 -9.69 37.30
N THR A 15 19.64 -10.95 37.60
CA THR A 15 19.31 -12.11 36.74
C THR A 15 17.81 -12.31 36.65
N LEU A 16 17.07 -12.24 37.77
CA LEU A 16 15.60 -12.39 37.77
C LEU A 16 14.91 -11.24 37.03
N LEU A 17 15.39 -10.01 37.19
CA LEU A 17 14.86 -8.86 36.44
C LEU A 17 15.06 -9.01 34.94
N THR A 18 16.24 -9.48 34.51
CA THR A 18 16.55 -9.77 33.13
C THR A 18 15.67 -10.90 32.57
N LEU A 19 15.45 -11.94 33.35
CA LEU A 19 14.55 -13.03 33.00
C LEU A 19 13.09 -12.55 32.86
N ALA A 20 12.64 -11.64 33.73
CA ALA A 20 11.32 -11.05 33.64
C ALA A 20 11.12 -10.25 32.34
N ILE A 21 12.13 -9.47 31.95
CA ILE A 21 12.12 -8.74 30.66
C ILE A 21 12.03 -9.73 29.50
N ALA A 22 12.81 -10.80 29.51
CA ALA A 22 12.78 -11.82 28.47
C ALA A 22 11.43 -12.54 28.39
N LEU A 23 10.86 -12.92 29.52
CA LEU A 23 9.55 -13.59 29.56
C LEU A 23 8.43 -12.66 29.08
N ALA A 24 8.44 -11.39 29.50
CA ALA A 24 7.48 -10.39 28.98
C ALA A 24 7.61 -10.22 27.47
N GLY A 25 8.83 -10.20 26.94
CA GLY A 25 9.09 -10.13 25.51
C GLY A 25 8.59 -11.35 24.73
N ILE A 26 8.79 -12.57 25.26
CA ILE A 26 8.29 -13.81 24.66
C ILE A 26 6.76 -13.82 24.61
N LEU A 27 6.12 -13.40 25.69
CA LEU A 27 4.68 -13.25 25.72
C LEU A 27 4.18 -12.21 24.71
N GLY A 28 4.84 -11.05 24.66
CA GLY A 28 4.55 -10.01 23.68
C GLY A 28 4.67 -10.51 22.25
N PHE A 29 5.73 -11.25 21.92
CA PHE A 29 5.93 -11.82 20.59
C PHE A 29 4.78 -12.75 20.16
N ARG A 30 4.28 -13.59 21.06
CA ARG A 30 3.16 -14.48 20.78
C ARG A 30 1.82 -13.78 20.58
N LEU A 31 1.66 -12.62 21.18
CA LEU A 31 0.42 -11.83 21.12
C LEU A 31 0.43 -10.78 20.00
N LEU A 32 1.59 -10.49 19.40
CA LEU A 32 1.70 -9.52 18.32
C LEU A 32 0.99 -10.02 17.05
N PRO A 33 0.13 -9.18 16.46
CA PRO A 33 -0.44 -9.47 15.15
C PRO A 33 0.65 -9.42 14.06
N VAL A 34 0.47 -10.22 13.03
CA VAL A 34 1.38 -10.31 11.88
C VAL A 34 0.81 -9.52 10.71
N ALA A 35 1.57 -8.59 10.16
CA ALA A 35 1.19 -7.77 9.01
C ALA A 35 2.35 -7.62 8.02
N PRO A 36 2.13 -7.28 6.73
CA PRO A 36 3.21 -7.06 5.77
C PRO A 36 4.01 -5.78 6.07
N LEU A 37 3.30 -4.73 6.40
CA LEU A 37 3.81 -3.39 6.72
C LEU A 37 3.07 -2.82 7.93
N PRO A 38 3.55 -1.73 8.55
CA PRO A 38 2.77 -0.99 9.54
C PRO A 38 1.40 -0.62 9.01
N GLN A 39 0.44 -0.49 9.92
CA GLN A 39 -0.92 -0.12 9.53
C GLN A 39 -0.99 1.36 9.11
N VAL A 40 -1.00 1.57 7.80
CA VAL A 40 -0.93 2.89 7.17
C VAL A 40 -2.06 3.11 6.15
N ASP A 41 -3.16 2.39 6.31
CA ASP A 41 -4.31 2.49 5.42
C ASP A 41 -5.03 3.83 5.59
N PHE A 42 -5.46 4.40 4.48
CA PHE A 42 -6.30 5.59 4.49
C PHE A 42 -7.74 5.22 4.85
N PRO A 43 -8.44 6.04 5.65
CA PRO A 43 -9.87 5.90 5.81
C PRO A 43 -10.57 6.22 4.49
N VAL A 44 -11.08 5.20 3.81
CA VAL A 44 -11.76 5.33 2.52
C VAL A 44 -13.18 4.77 2.61
N ILE A 45 -14.14 5.50 2.07
CA ILE A 45 -15.53 5.06 1.96
C ILE A 45 -15.96 5.18 0.49
N VAL A 46 -16.53 4.10 -0.03
CA VAL A 46 -17.09 4.05 -1.39
C VAL A 46 -18.60 4.14 -1.29
N ILE A 47 -19.18 5.02 -2.08
CA ILE A 47 -20.63 5.15 -2.25
C ILE A 47 -21.00 4.68 -3.64
N SER A 48 -22.06 3.90 -3.77
CA SER A 48 -22.57 3.38 -5.04
C SER A 48 -24.04 3.71 -5.21
N GLY A 49 -24.38 4.18 -6.40
CA GLY A 49 -25.77 4.42 -6.83
C GLY A 49 -26.03 3.80 -8.19
N SER A 50 -27.25 3.32 -8.42
CA SER A 50 -27.67 2.67 -9.66
C SER A 50 -28.97 3.25 -10.20
N LEU A 51 -28.97 3.54 -11.50
CA LEU A 51 -30.17 3.91 -12.27
C LEU A 51 -30.08 3.23 -13.64
N PRO A 52 -30.54 1.98 -13.78
CA PRO A 52 -30.35 1.20 -14.99
C PRO A 52 -30.89 1.90 -16.25
N GLY A 53 -30.08 1.87 -17.31
CA GLY A 53 -30.39 2.53 -18.58
C GLY A 53 -30.07 4.01 -18.68
N ALA A 54 -29.65 4.66 -17.58
CA ALA A 54 -29.23 6.06 -17.61
C ALA A 54 -27.84 6.22 -18.23
N SER A 55 -27.71 7.21 -19.12
CA SER A 55 -26.38 7.54 -19.71
C SER A 55 -25.41 8.05 -18.66
N PRO A 56 -24.08 7.99 -18.91
CA PRO A 56 -23.08 8.52 -17.99
C PRO A 56 -23.31 9.98 -17.61
N GLU A 57 -23.76 10.81 -18.56
CA GLU A 57 -24.06 12.23 -18.32
C GLU A 57 -25.26 12.42 -17.41
N ILE A 58 -26.32 11.62 -17.59
CA ILE A 58 -27.50 11.61 -16.71
C ILE A 58 -27.09 11.14 -15.30
N MET A 59 -26.32 10.06 -15.21
CA MET A 59 -25.82 9.58 -13.93
C MET A 59 -24.99 10.64 -13.20
N ALA A 60 -24.10 11.33 -13.91
CA ALA A 60 -23.26 12.38 -13.34
C ALA A 60 -24.09 13.56 -12.84
N SER A 61 -25.06 14.05 -13.62
CA SER A 61 -25.84 15.23 -13.28
C SER A 61 -26.95 14.97 -12.26
N SER A 62 -27.66 13.84 -12.38
CA SER A 62 -28.84 13.56 -11.56
C SER A 62 -28.56 12.73 -10.29
N VAL A 63 -27.49 11.96 -10.27
CA VAL A 63 -27.14 11.11 -9.12
C VAL A 63 -25.83 11.55 -8.48
N ALA A 64 -24.73 11.64 -9.23
CA ALA A 64 -23.42 11.96 -8.67
C ALA A 64 -23.37 13.38 -8.09
N THR A 65 -23.73 14.39 -8.87
CA THR A 65 -23.63 15.80 -8.44
C THR A 65 -24.43 16.13 -7.17
N PRO A 66 -25.69 15.69 -7.00
CA PRO A 66 -26.42 15.88 -5.75
C PRO A 66 -25.75 15.21 -4.56
N LEU A 67 -25.20 13.99 -4.76
CA LEU A 67 -24.47 13.28 -3.71
C LEU A 67 -23.16 13.98 -3.38
N GLU A 68 -22.39 14.39 -4.36
CA GLU A 68 -21.10 15.10 -4.18
C GLU A 68 -21.29 16.39 -3.38
N ARG A 69 -22.32 17.16 -3.65
CA ARG A 69 -22.65 18.38 -2.90
C ARG A 69 -22.98 18.12 -1.44
N SER A 70 -23.62 17.02 -1.15
CA SER A 70 -23.96 16.62 0.22
C SER A 70 -22.75 16.04 0.94
N LEU A 71 -22.00 15.17 0.29
CA LEU A 71 -20.82 14.49 0.85
C LEU A 71 -19.63 15.43 1.03
N GLY A 72 -19.45 16.41 0.14
CA GLY A 72 -18.37 17.39 0.21
C GLY A 72 -18.42 18.33 1.42
N ARG A 73 -19.51 18.31 2.19
CA ARG A 73 -19.67 19.09 3.43
C ARG A 73 -19.19 18.33 4.67
N ILE A 74 -18.84 17.06 4.52
CA ILE A 74 -18.37 16.24 5.65
C ILE A 74 -16.99 16.70 6.05
N ALA A 75 -16.77 16.92 7.34
CA ALA A 75 -15.47 17.32 7.86
C ALA A 75 -14.45 16.20 7.72
N GLY A 76 -13.22 16.54 7.35
CA GLY A 76 -12.11 15.60 7.23
C GLY A 76 -12.06 14.84 5.90
N VAL A 77 -12.84 15.23 4.89
CA VAL A 77 -12.70 14.72 3.53
C VAL A 77 -11.49 15.39 2.88
N SER A 78 -10.46 14.62 2.58
CA SER A 78 -9.25 15.10 1.90
C SER A 78 -9.35 15.04 0.38
N GLU A 79 -10.01 14.00 -0.14
CA GLU A 79 -10.24 13.82 -1.58
C GLU A 79 -11.62 13.21 -1.83
N MET A 80 -12.31 13.70 -2.83
CA MET A 80 -13.57 13.15 -3.32
C MET A 80 -13.49 12.98 -4.83
N THR A 81 -13.63 11.77 -5.30
CA THR A 81 -13.66 11.45 -6.73
C THR A 81 -14.93 10.71 -7.07
N SER A 82 -15.49 10.94 -8.25
CA SER A 82 -16.62 10.18 -8.76
C SER A 82 -16.39 9.69 -10.17
N MET A 83 -16.97 8.55 -10.47
CA MET A 83 -17.04 7.99 -11.81
C MET A 83 -18.48 7.57 -12.09
N SER A 84 -19.08 8.17 -13.10
CA SER A 84 -20.42 7.86 -13.58
C SER A 84 -20.32 7.16 -14.93
N SER A 85 -20.91 6.01 -15.06
CA SER A 85 -20.98 5.19 -16.27
C SER A 85 -22.43 4.79 -16.57
N LEU A 86 -22.64 3.95 -17.57
CA LEU A 86 -23.99 3.53 -17.96
C LEU A 86 -24.71 2.88 -16.77
N GLY A 87 -25.75 3.55 -16.28
CA GLY A 87 -26.62 3.05 -15.22
C GLY A 87 -26.01 2.98 -13.82
N SER A 88 -24.79 3.44 -13.61
CA SER A 88 -24.14 3.37 -12.30
C SER A 88 -23.25 4.57 -12.00
N THR A 89 -23.17 4.92 -10.73
CA THR A 89 -22.25 5.94 -10.20
C THR A 89 -21.51 5.38 -9.00
N ARG A 90 -20.22 5.66 -8.93
CA ARG A 90 -19.37 5.35 -7.78
C ARG A 90 -18.68 6.64 -7.32
N ILE A 91 -18.78 6.94 -6.02
CA ILE A 91 -18.11 8.06 -5.38
C ILE A 91 -17.14 7.50 -4.34
N ILE A 92 -15.91 7.98 -4.37
CA ILE A 92 -14.86 7.56 -3.45
C ILE A 92 -14.51 8.76 -2.57
N LEU A 93 -14.63 8.60 -1.27
CA LEU A 93 -14.23 9.58 -0.25
C LEU A 93 -12.98 9.09 0.45
N VAL A 94 -11.91 9.84 0.36
CA VAL A 94 -10.71 9.65 1.15
C VAL A 94 -10.73 10.67 2.27
N PHE A 95 -10.64 10.20 3.51
CA PHE A 95 -10.62 11.06 4.68
C PHE A 95 -9.20 11.34 5.14
N ASP A 96 -9.04 12.36 5.96
CA ASP A 96 -7.79 12.66 6.64
C ASP A 96 -7.32 11.45 7.45
N PHE A 97 -6.01 11.26 7.50
CA PHE A 97 -5.40 10.06 8.08
C PHE A 97 -5.79 9.79 9.53
N ASP A 98 -6.06 10.85 10.30
CA ASP A 98 -6.43 10.74 11.71
C ASP A 98 -7.95 10.62 11.95
N ARG A 99 -8.73 10.61 10.87
CA ARG A 99 -10.21 10.49 10.96
C ARG A 99 -10.61 9.05 11.27
N ASP A 100 -11.42 8.87 12.32
CA ASP A 100 -12.05 7.58 12.59
C ASP A 100 -13.03 7.18 11.47
N ILE A 101 -12.81 6.02 10.87
CA ILE A 101 -13.62 5.54 9.74
C ILE A 101 -15.09 5.27 10.16
N ASN A 102 -15.34 4.88 11.40
CA ASN A 102 -16.71 4.62 11.88
C ASN A 102 -17.47 5.92 12.09
N GLY A 103 -16.80 6.96 12.59
CA GLY A 103 -17.32 8.32 12.65
C GLY A 103 -17.61 8.88 11.26
N ALA A 104 -16.69 8.71 10.33
CA ALA A 104 -16.85 9.12 8.94
C ALA A 104 -18.05 8.40 8.27
N ALA A 105 -18.20 7.11 8.51
CA ALA A 105 -19.32 6.32 7.97
C ALA A 105 -20.70 6.82 8.48
N ARG A 106 -20.80 7.23 9.74
CA ARG A 106 -22.03 7.85 10.26
C ARG A 106 -22.36 9.17 9.58
N ASP A 107 -21.36 10.00 9.34
CA ASP A 107 -21.52 11.28 8.64
C ASP A 107 -21.91 11.05 7.17
N VAL A 108 -21.33 10.05 6.52
CA VAL A 108 -21.71 9.64 5.15
C VAL A 108 -23.17 9.21 5.11
N GLN A 109 -23.62 8.37 6.04
CA GLN A 109 -25.03 7.93 6.09
C GLN A 109 -25.97 9.11 6.29
N ALA A 110 -25.62 10.05 7.16
CA ALA A 110 -26.41 11.27 7.35
C ALA A 110 -26.49 12.12 6.08
N ALA A 111 -25.37 12.26 5.36
CA ALA A 111 -25.33 12.98 4.09
C ALA A 111 -26.15 12.30 2.99
N LEU A 112 -26.11 10.97 2.89
CA LEU A 112 -26.92 10.20 1.94
C LEU A 112 -28.42 10.36 2.23
N ASN A 113 -28.82 10.32 3.49
CA ASN A 113 -30.22 10.55 3.89
C ASN A 113 -30.66 11.97 3.55
N ALA A 114 -29.84 12.99 3.75
CA ALA A 114 -30.13 14.37 3.39
C ALA A 114 -30.28 14.59 1.87
N ALA A 115 -29.47 13.88 1.08
CA ALA A 115 -29.51 13.97 -0.39
C ALA A 115 -30.68 13.22 -1.04
N GLN A 116 -31.39 12.37 -0.31
CA GLN A 116 -32.40 11.47 -0.86
C GLN A 116 -33.51 12.18 -1.65
N SER A 117 -33.97 13.33 -1.18
CA SER A 117 -35.02 14.10 -1.85
C SER A 117 -34.59 14.73 -3.19
N LEU A 118 -33.29 14.79 -3.43
CA LEU A 118 -32.68 15.35 -4.64
C LEU A 118 -32.43 14.30 -5.72
N LEU A 119 -32.55 13.02 -5.37
CA LEU A 119 -32.26 11.90 -6.27
C LEU A 119 -33.48 11.52 -7.13
N PRO A 120 -33.28 10.95 -8.33
CA PRO A 120 -34.32 10.48 -9.17
C PRO A 120 -35.21 9.42 -8.51
N THR A 121 -36.52 9.51 -8.73
CA THR A 121 -37.50 8.55 -8.19
C THR A 121 -37.44 7.16 -8.83
N GLY A 122 -36.78 7.03 -9.99
CA GLY A 122 -36.66 5.78 -10.75
C GLY A 122 -35.50 4.86 -10.28
N MET A 123 -34.81 5.21 -9.23
CA MET A 123 -33.72 4.37 -8.72
C MET A 123 -34.28 3.09 -8.07
N PRO A 124 -33.77 1.90 -8.44
CA PRO A 124 -34.24 0.62 -7.88
C PRO A 124 -33.87 0.43 -6.42
N SER A 125 -32.81 1.11 -5.95
CA SER A 125 -32.34 1.10 -4.57
C SER A 125 -31.75 2.46 -4.20
N ARG A 126 -31.73 2.76 -2.91
CA ARG A 126 -31.01 3.93 -2.39
C ARG A 126 -29.50 3.75 -2.55
N PRO A 127 -28.74 4.85 -2.68
CA PRO A 127 -27.27 4.76 -2.63
C PRO A 127 -26.81 4.07 -1.35
N THR A 128 -25.82 3.22 -1.51
CA THR A 128 -25.21 2.46 -0.41
C THR A 128 -23.76 2.86 -0.26
N TYR A 129 -23.19 2.67 0.93
CA TYR A 129 -21.76 2.89 1.17
C TYR A 129 -21.08 1.66 1.75
N ARG A 130 -19.77 1.57 1.53
CA ARG A 130 -18.91 0.53 2.09
C ARG A 130 -17.59 1.13 2.56
N LYS A 131 -17.08 0.61 3.67
CA LYS A 131 -15.76 0.96 4.22
C LYS A 131 -14.72 0.07 3.55
N VAL A 132 -14.26 0.47 2.39
CA VAL A 132 -13.27 -0.28 1.59
C VAL A 132 -12.46 0.68 0.74
N ASN A 133 -11.17 0.42 0.58
CA ASN A 133 -10.36 1.12 -0.40
C ASN A 133 -10.40 0.35 -1.73
N PRO A 134 -11.04 0.88 -2.79
CA PRO A 134 -11.17 0.17 -4.06
C PRO A 134 -9.84 0.04 -4.81
N SER A 135 -8.84 0.87 -4.49
CA SER A 135 -7.50 0.76 -5.07
C SER A 135 -6.70 -0.40 -4.48
N ASP A 136 -7.08 -0.91 -3.30
CA ASP A 136 -6.43 -2.07 -2.72
C ASP A 136 -6.78 -3.34 -3.49
N ALA A 137 -5.76 -4.17 -3.71
CA ALA A 137 -6.00 -5.49 -4.26
C ALA A 137 -6.80 -6.36 -3.29
N PRO A 138 -7.66 -7.26 -3.80
CA PRO A 138 -8.35 -8.22 -2.97
C PRO A 138 -7.37 -9.02 -2.10
N ILE A 139 -7.73 -9.26 -0.85
CA ILE A 139 -6.91 -10.10 0.05
C ILE A 139 -7.05 -11.58 -0.29
N MET A 140 -8.20 -11.95 -0.85
CA MET A 140 -8.49 -13.30 -1.32
C MET A 140 -9.47 -13.25 -2.49
N ILE A 141 -9.27 -14.15 -3.46
CA ILE A 141 -10.20 -14.37 -4.57
C ILE A 141 -10.61 -15.83 -4.55
N MET A 142 -11.90 -16.06 -4.50
CA MET A 142 -12.49 -17.40 -4.61
C MET A 142 -13.21 -17.54 -5.94
N THR A 143 -13.25 -18.73 -6.46
CA THR A 143 -13.98 -19.08 -7.69
C THR A 143 -15.00 -20.17 -7.44
N LEU A 144 -16.18 -20.01 -8.03
CA LEU A 144 -17.22 -21.02 -8.10
C LEU A 144 -17.32 -21.51 -9.53
N THR A 145 -17.18 -22.80 -9.72
CA THR A 145 -17.37 -23.48 -11.00
C THR A 145 -18.29 -24.68 -10.83
N SER A 146 -19.02 -25.05 -11.87
CA SER A 146 -19.85 -26.25 -11.86
C SER A 146 -20.10 -26.72 -13.30
N ASP A 147 -20.22 -28.02 -13.46
CA ASP A 147 -20.64 -28.62 -14.73
C ASP A 147 -22.18 -28.78 -14.83
N THR A 148 -22.89 -28.56 -13.71
CA THR A 148 -24.37 -28.74 -13.63
C THR A 148 -25.13 -27.45 -13.41
N TYR A 149 -24.56 -26.52 -12.66
CA TYR A 149 -25.16 -25.22 -12.38
C TYR A 149 -24.71 -24.17 -13.40
N ASN A 150 -25.64 -23.35 -13.87
CA ASN A 150 -25.33 -22.26 -14.76
C ASN A 150 -24.70 -21.06 -14.00
N PRO A 151 -24.03 -20.13 -14.68
CA PRO A 151 -23.39 -18.97 -14.02
C PRO A 151 -24.33 -18.10 -13.18
N GLY A 152 -25.61 -17.97 -13.56
CA GLY A 152 -26.61 -17.23 -12.77
C GLY A 152 -26.91 -17.90 -11.42
N GLN A 153 -27.06 -19.21 -11.43
CA GLN A 153 -27.25 -19.99 -10.19
C GLN A 153 -26.00 -19.93 -9.31
N LEU A 154 -24.80 -20.04 -9.89
CA LEU A 154 -23.56 -19.88 -9.16
C LEU A 154 -23.44 -18.49 -8.52
N TYR A 155 -23.85 -17.47 -9.26
CA TYR A 155 -23.86 -16.09 -8.75
C TYR A 155 -24.84 -15.93 -7.59
N ASP A 156 -25.99 -16.57 -7.67
CA ASP A 156 -26.99 -16.55 -6.59
C ASP A 156 -26.44 -17.16 -5.29
N TYR A 157 -25.86 -18.35 -5.36
CA TYR A 157 -25.18 -18.96 -4.20
C TYR A 157 -24.05 -18.09 -3.67
N ALA A 158 -23.24 -17.53 -4.57
CA ALA A 158 -22.14 -16.66 -4.22
C ALA A 158 -22.59 -15.38 -3.49
N SER A 159 -23.58 -14.68 -4.04
CA SER A 159 -24.03 -13.38 -3.52
C SER A 159 -24.97 -13.51 -2.32
N THR A 160 -25.86 -14.50 -2.32
CA THR A 160 -26.92 -14.64 -1.31
C THR A 160 -26.41 -15.36 -0.07
N GLN A 161 -25.56 -16.37 -0.21
CA GLN A 161 -25.11 -17.21 0.89
C GLN A 161 -23.65 -16.94 1.25
N LEU A 162 -22.71 -17.09 0.31
CA LEU A 162 -21.29 -16.99 0.59
C LEU A 162 -20.88 -15.55 0.93
N ALA A 163 -21.25 -14.58 0.10
CA ALA A 163 -20.90 -13.18 0.32
C ALA A 163 -21.48 -12.63 1.63
N GLN A 164 -22.69 -13.05 2.01
CA GLN A 164 -23.30 -12.64 3.28
C GLN A 164 -22.53 -13.17 4.48
N LYS A 165 -22.15 -14.44 4.47
CA LYS A 165 -21.34 -15.04 5.54
C LYS A 165 -19.94 -14.44 5.62
N LEU A 166 -19.28 -14.27 4.47
CA LEU A 166 -17.96 -13.66 4.40
C LEU A 166 -17.95 -12.21 4.89
N SER A 167 -18.99 -11.44 4.56
CA SER A 167 -19.12 -10.05 5.01
C SER A 167 -19.32 -9.90 6.52
N GLN A 168 -19.74 -10.94 7.23
CA GLN A 168 -19.88 -10.95 8.68
C GLN A 168 -18.57 -11.22 9.41
N ILE A 169 -17.55 -11.69 8.69
CA ILE A 169 -16.23 -11.96 9.26
C ILE A 169 -15.56 -10.62 9.60
N GLN A 170 -15.06 -10.52 10.80
CA GLN A 170 -14.36 -9.31 11.26
C GLN A 170 -13.13 -9.03 10.38
N GLY A 171 -13.04 -7.83 9.87
CA GLY A 171 -11.96 -7.38 8.99
C GLY A 171 -12.31 -7.41 7.50
N VAL A 172 -13.40 -8.07 7.10
CA VAL A 172 -13.90 -8.02 5.72
C VAL A 172 -14.66 -6.71 5.51
N GLY A 173 -14.24 -5.93 4.52
CA GLY A 173 -14.86 -4.64 4.18
C GLY A 173 -15.90 -4.75 3.08
N ASP A 174 -15.61 -5.58 2.09
CA ASP A 174 -16.50 -5.83 0.96
C ASP A 174 -16.24 -7.21 0.35
N VAL A 175 -17.30 -7.81 -0.16
CA VAL A 175 -17.24 -9.03 -0.98
C VAL A 175 -17.97 -8.74 -2.29
N THR A 176 -17.19 -8.45 -3.31
CA THR A 176 -17.71 -8.20 -4.65
C THR A 176 -17.86 -9.51 -5.40
N VAL A 177 -19.04 -9.77 -5.97
CA VAL A 177 -19.29 -10.93 -6.81
C VAL A 177 -19.23 -10.51 -8.27
N GLY A 178 -18.42 -11.19 -9.07
CA GLY A 178 -18.24 -10.91 -10.49
C GLY A 178 -18.46 -12.16 -11.36
N GLY A 179 -18.63 -11.94 -12.66
CA GLY A 179 -18.69 -13.02 -13.63
C GLY A 179 -20.10 -13.45 -14.07
N SER A 180 -21.15 -12.99 -13.40
CA SER A 180 -22.54 -13.15 -13.79
C SER A 180 -23.40 -12.13 -13.05
N SER A 181 -24.71 -12.34 -13.00
CA SER A 181 -25.68 -11.59 -12.20
C SER A 181 -26.75 -12.53 -11.64
N LEU A 182 -27.59 -12.00 -10.73
CA LEU A 182 -28.68 -12.76 -10.12
C LEU A 182 -29.62 -13.37 -11.18
N PRO A 183 -30.19 -14.54 -10.92
CA PRO A 183 -31.25 -15.11 -11.73
C PRO A 183 -32.40 -14.13 -11.91
N ALA A 184 -33.00 -14.15 -13.08
CA ALA A 184 -34.14 -13.30 -13.41
C ALA A 184 -35.02 -13.96 -14.48
N VAL A 185 -36.29 -13.66 -14.47
CA VAL A 185 -37.18 -13.96 -15.61
C VAL A 185 -36.98 -12.85 -16.64
N ARG A 186 -36.53 -13.23 -17.85
CA ARG A 186 -36.35 -12.29 -18.95
C ARG A 186 -37.48 -12.41 -19.94
N VAL A 187 -38.03 -11.26 -20.30
CA VAL A 187 -39.10 -11.11 -21.29
C VAL A 187 -38.51 -10.39 -22.49
N ALA A 188 -38.17 -11.15 -23.52
CA ALA A 188 -37.63 -10.67 -24.77
C ALA A 188 -38.78 -10.40 -25.77
N LEU A 189 -39.06 -9.12 -25.97
CA LEU A 189 -40.23 -8.70 -26.76
C LEU A 189 -40.01 -8.85 -28.29
N ASN A 190 -41.02 -9.31 -29.00
CA ASN A 190 -41.03 -9.32 -30.45
C ASN A 190 -41.81 -8.10 -30.97
N PRO A 191 -41.12 -7.06 -31.50
CA PRO A 191 -41.79 -5.82 -31.91
C PRO A 191 -42.76 -6.00 -33.07
N GLN A 192 -42.51 -6.93 -33.97
CA GLN A 192 -43.39 -7.21 -35.08
C GLN A 192 -44.70 -7.90 -34.62
N ALA A 193 -44.58 -8.87 -33.73
CA ALA A 193 -45.75 -9.53 -33.14
C ALA A 193 -46.59 -8.52 -32.33
N LEU A 194 -45.96 -7.64 -31.56
CA LEU A 194 -46.65 -6.56 -30.84
C LEU A 194 -47.37 -5.60 -31.79
N PHE A 195 -46.70 -5.18 -32.86
CA PHE A 195 -47.32 -4.32 -33.87
C PHE A 195 -48.54 -4.96 -34.51
N ASN A 196 -48.42 -6.21 -34.93
CA ASN A 196 -49.53 -6.95 -35.56
C ASN A 196 -50.70 -7.19 -34.62
N GLN A 197 -50.45 -7.34 -33.33
CA GLN A 197 -51.49 -7.51 -32.31
C GLN A 197 -52.06 -6.17 -31.82
N GLY A 198 -51.42 -5.04 -32.14
CA GLY A 198 -51.83 -3.72 -31.65
C GLY A 198 -51.58 -3.54 -30.15
N VAL A 199 -50.52 -4.15 -29.60
CA VAL A 199 -50.14 -4.12 -28.19
C VAL A 199 -48.90 -3.26 -28.03
N SER A 200 -48.96 -2.25 -27.15
CA SER A 200 -47.79 -1.44 -26.83
C SER A 200 -46.84 -2.17 -25.87
N LEU A 201 -45.56 -1.81 -25.92
CA LEU A 201 -44.58 -2.31 -24.98
C LEU A 201 -44.98 -1.95 -23.54
N ASP A 202 -45.57 -0.78 -23.32
CA ASP A 202 -46.02 -0.35 -22.02
C ASP A 202 -47.22 -1.14 -21.48
N ALA A 203 -48.11 -1.61 -22.36
CA ALA A 203 -49.18 -2.51 -21.97
C ALA A 203 -48.66 -3.85 -21.46
N VAL A 204 -47.61 -4.40 -22.12
CA VAL A 204 -46.95 -5.62 -21.64
C VAL A 204 -46.30 -5.39 -20.29
N ARG A 205 -45.56 -4.29 -20.14
CA ARG A 205 -44.93 -3.90 -18.87
C ARG A 205 -45.97 -3.82 -17.74
N THR A 206 -47.08 -3.17 -17.98
CA THR A 206 -48.15 -3.02 -16.99
C THR A 206 -48.77 -4.37 -16.63
N ALA A 207 -49.05 -5.22 -17.60
CA ALA A 207 -49.61 -6.56 -17.36
C ALA A 207 -48.66 -7.42 -16.51
N ILE A 208 -47.34 -7.37 -16.75
CA ILE A 208 -46.33 -8.08 -15.96
C ILE A 208 -46.24 -7.49 -14.54
N SER A 209 -46.23 -6.16 -14.42
CA SER A 209 -46.20 -5.49 -13.12
C SER A 209 -47.40 -5.85 -12.25
N ASP A 210 -48.60 -5.85 -12.85
CA ASP A 210 -49.85 -6.12 -12.15
C ASP A 210 -50.01 -7.60 -11.76
N ALA A 211 -49.43 -8.50 -12.54
CA ALA A 211 -49.48 -9.94 -12.30
C ALA A 211 -48.79 -10.41 -11.02
N ASN A 212 -47.93 -9.58 -10.45
CA ASN A 212 -47.12 -9.99 -9.28
C ASN A 212 -47.14 -8.93 -8.15
N GLN A 213 -48.25 -8.23 -8.01
CA GLN A 213 -48.42 -7.27 -6.92
C GLN A 213 -48.82 -7.99 -5.62
N ARG A 214 -47.85 -8.17 -4.71
CA ARG A 214 -48.15 -8.69 -3.37
C ARG A 214 -48.86 -7.63 -2.52
N ARG A 215 -50.11 -7.93 -2.15
CA ARG A 215 -50.88 -7.12 -1.19
C ARG A 215 -51.27 -7.96 0.03
N PRO A 216 -51.27 -7.38 1.24
CA PRO A 216 -51.75 -8.09 2.42
C PRO A 216 -53.20 -8.56 2.20
N GLN A 217 -53.45 -9.84 2.39
CA GLN A 217 -54.77 -10.44 2.14
C GLN A 217 -55.66 -10.43 3.40
N GLY A 218 -55.05 -10.27 4.60
CA GLY A 218 -55.80 -10.28 5.86
C GLY A 218 -56.21 -11.68 6.33
N ALA A 219 -57.22 -11.73 7.16
CA ALA A 219 -57.78 -12.94 7.72
C ALA A 219 -59.30 -12.81 7.89
N VAL A 220 -59.97 -13.92 7.95
CA VAL A 220 -61.35 -14.02 8.37
C VAL A 220 -61.39 -14.61 9.76
N ASP A 221 -61.99 -13.91 10.69
CA ASP A 221 -62.09 -14.31 12.10
C ASP A 221 -63.59 -14.54 12.47
N ASP A 222 -63.86 -15.67 13.11
CA ASP A 222 -65.10 -15.90 13.79
C ASP A 222 -64.85 -15.92 15.33
N SER A 223 -65.84 -16.32 16.09
CA SER A 223 -65.74 -16.35 17.58
C SER A 223 -64.77 -17.39 18.12
N GLN A 224 -64.26 -18.33 17.33
CA GLN A 224 -63.46 -19.45 17.75
C GLN A 224 -62.21 -19.68 16.89
N GLN A 225 -62.21 -19.30 15.65
CA GLN A 225 -61.15 -19.62 14.69
C GLN A 225 -60.78 -18.42 13.81
N ARG A 226 -59.52 -18.39 13.44
CA ARG A 226 -59.01 -17.42 12.50
C ARG A 226 -58.45 -18.13 11.26
N TRP A 227 -58.87 -17.74 10.07
CA TRP A 227 -58.38 -18.24 8.80
C TRP A 227 -57.54 -17.14 8.12
N GLN A 228 -56.26 -17.34 7.98
CA GLN A 228 -55.39 -16.48 7.20
C GLN A 228 -55.68 -16.70 5.70
N LEU A 229 -55.97 -15.61 5.00
CA LEU A 229 -56.15 -15.67 3.56
C LEU A 229 -54.81 -15.75 2.84
N ARG A 230 -54.73 -16.61 1.84
CA ARG A 230 -53.57 -16.76 0.96
C ARG A 230 -54.08 -16.99 -0.48
N THR A 231 -53.46 -16.27 -1.44
CA THR A 231 -53.73 -16.40 -2.85
C THR A 231 -52.48 -17.01 -3.54
N ASN A 232 -52.64 -17.43 -4.79
CA ASN A 232 -51.59 -17.90 -5.71
C ASN A 232 -51.12 -16.79 -6.65
N ASP A 233 -51.06 -15.56 -6.15
CA ASP A 233 -50.78 -14.33 -6.89
C ASP A 233 -49.27 -14.13 -7.27
N ALA A 234 -48.39 -15.04 -6.89
CA ALA A 234 -47.00 -14.92 -7.13
C ALA A 234 -46.51 -15.83 -8.26
N LEU A 235 -46.18 -15.24 -9.42
CA LEU A 235 -45.53 -15.91 -10.52
C LEU A 235 -44.01 -15.92 -10.23
N GLN A 236 -43.37 -17.07 -10.33
CA GLN A 236 -41.97 -17.27 -9.93
C GLN A 236 -41.03 -17.67 -11.07
N THR A 237 -41.54 -18.35 -12.10
CA THR A 237 -40.74 -18.92 -13.20
C THR A 237 -41.22 -18.41 -14.54
N ALA A 238 -40.34 -18.45 -15.54
CA ALA A 238 -40.69 -18.09 -16.91
C ALA A 238 -41.93 -18.86 -17.43
N ARG A 239 -42.04 -20.15 -17.08
CA ARG A 239 -43.17 -21.00 -17.47
C ARG A 239 -44.52 -20.47 -16.93
N GLU A 240 -44.50 -19.88 -15.75
CA GLU A 240 -45.74 -19.30 -15.14
C GLU A 240 -46.13 -17.96 -15.77
N TYR A 241 -45.15 -17.18 -16.29
CA TYR A 241 -45.41 -15.93 -17.00
C TYR A 241 -45.86 -16.15 -18.45
N GLN A 242 -45.48 -17.21 -19.13
CA GLN A 242 -45.81 -17.47 -20.53
C GLN A 242 -47.32 -17.38 -20.84
N PRO A 243 -48.25 -17.92 -20.03
CA PRO A 243 -49.70 -17.87 -20.32
C PRO A 243 -50.33 -16.55 -19.88
N LEU A 244 -49.58 -15.59 -19.32
CA LEU A 244 -50.11 -14.30 -18.87
C LEU A 244 -50.80 -13.57 -20.03
N ILE A 245 -52.04 -13.15 -19.80
CA ILE A 245 -52.81 -12.37 -20.79
C ILE A 245 -52.37 -10.92 -20.71
N VAL A 246 -51.85 -10.37 -21.80
CA VAL A 246 -51.38 -8.99 -21.90
C VAL A 246 -52.34 -8.06 -22.56
N HIS A 247 -53.25 -8.60 -23.41
CA HIS A 247 -54.23 -7.82 -24.12
C HIS A 247 -55.39 -8.71 -24.64
N TYR A 248 -56.51 -8.13 -24.93
CA TYR A 248 -57.58 -8.76 -25.65
C TYR A 248 -57.81 -8.07 -27.01
N LYS A 249 -57.76 -8.84 -28.09
CA LYS A 249 -58.00 -8.36 -29.43
C LYS A 249 -59.22 -9.07 -30.00
N ASN A 250 -60.30 -8.30 -30.31
CA ASN A 250 -61.54 -8.84 -30.84
C ASN A 250 -62.13 -10.01 -30.01
N GLY A 251 -61.99 -9.94 -28.68
CA GLY A 251 -62.47 -11.01 -27.81
C GLY A 251 -61.51 -12.18 -27.62
N ALA A 252 -60.40 -12.24 -28.36
CA ALA A 252 -59.31 -13.25 -28.17
C ALA A 252 -58.21 -12.75 -27.24
N ALA A 253 -57.81 -13.60 -26.32
CA ALA A 253 -56.75 -13.29 -25.40
C ALA A 253 -55.37 -13.36 -26.12
N VAL A 254 -54.60 -12.31 -26.01
CA VAL A 254 -53.18 -12.25 -26.42
C VAL A 254 -52.32 -12.58 -25.20
N LYS A 255 -51.62 -13.70 -25.28
CA LYS A 255 -50.71 -14.16 -24.20
C LYS A 255 -49.31 -13.55 -24.36
N LEU A 256 -48.59 -13.49 -23.26
CA LEU A 256 -47.20 -13.03 -23.25
C LEU A 256 -46.30 -13.89 -24.19
N SER A 257 -46.55 -15.18 -24.24
CA SER A 257 -45.86 -16.10 -25.19
C SER A 257 -46.15 -15.82 -26.67
N ASP A 258 -47.21 -15.11 -27.01
CA ASP A 258 -47.56 -14.75 -28.41
C ASP A 258 -46.73 -13.53 -28.89
N VAL A 259 -46.25 -12.71 -28.00
CA VAL A 259 -45.57 -11.44 -28.29
C VAL A 259 -44.17 -11.34 -27.73
N ALA A 260 -43.72 -12.32 -26.94
CA ALA A 260 -42.41 -12.34 -26.32
C ALA A 260 -41.87 -13.76 -26.13
N THR A 261 -40.58 -13.89 -26.09
CA THR A 261 -39.90 -15.08 -25.58
C THR A 261 -39.64 -14.86 -24.08
N VAL A 262 -40.14 -15.76 -23.25
CA VAL A 262 -39.97 -15.69 -21.78
C VAL A 262 -39.12 -16.85 -21.32
N GLU A 263 -37.99 -16.55 -20.68
CA GLU A 263 -37.04 -17.56 -20.24
C GLU A 263 -36.48 -17.24 -18.84
N ASP A 264 -36.10 -18.28 -18.12
CA ASP A 264 -35.35 -18.17 -16.89
C ASP A 264 -33.88 -17.94 -17.26
N SER A 265 -33.34 -16.75 -16.92
CA SER A 265 -32.04 -16.29 -17.30
C SER A 265 -31.39 -15.49 -16.14
N VAL A 266 -30.69 -14.45 -16.44
CA VAL A 266 -30.02 -13.57 -15.45
C VAL A 266 -30.47 -12.13 -15.62
N GLN A 267 -30.30 -11.35 -14.55
CA GLN A 267 -30.72 -9.95 -14.52
C GLN A 267 -29.94 -9.09 -15.54
N ASP A 268 -28.65 -9.32 -15.68
CA ASP A 268 -27.80 -8.70 -16.68
C ASP A 268 -26.97 -9.76 -17.40
N VAL A 269 -27.20 -9.93 -18.68
CA VAL A 269 -26.50 -10.89 -19.56
C VAL A 269 -25.12 -10.41 -20.01
N ARG A 270 -24.75 -9.15 -19.71
CA ARG A 270 -23.50 -8.51 -20.12
C ARG A 270 -22.42 -8.65 -19.06
N ASN A 271 -22.33 -9.82 -18.44
CA ASN A 271 -21.31 -10.20 -17.49
C ASN A 271 -20.75 -11.57 -17.85
N ALA A 272 -19.45 -11.74 -17.78
CA ALA A 272 -18.79 -13.03 -17.95
C ALA A 272 -17.58 -13.13 -17.03
N GLY A 273 -17.43 -14.27 -16.39
CA GLY A 273 -16.27 -14.64 -15.60
C GLY A 273 -15.69 -15.95 -16.07
N MET A 274 -14.37 -16.09 -15.97
CA MET A 274 -13.64 -17.28 -16.40
C MET A 274 -12.54 -17.63 -15.41
N SER A 275 -12.35 -18.92 -15.23
CA SER A 275 -11.25 -19.51 -14.46
C SER A 275 -10.82 -20.82 -15.13
N ARG A 276 -9.53 -20.95 -15.42
CA ARG A 276 -8.96 -22.17 -16.05
C ARG A 276 -9.73 -22.62 -17.30
N GLY A 277 -10.14 -21.65 -18.14
CA GLY A 277 -10.88 -21.92 -19.38
C GLY A 277 -12.34 -22.31 -19.21
N LYS A 278 -12.89 -22.31 -17.99
CA LYS A 278 -14.30 -22.58 -17.70
C LYS A 278 -15.01 -21.29 -17.26
N PRO A 279 -16.32 -21.14 -17.56
CA PRO A 279 -17.14 -20.10 -16.96
C PRO A 279 -17.10 -20.21 -15.43
N ALA A 280 -16.88 -19.10 -14.76
CA ALA A 280 -16.76 -19.05 -13.30
C ALA A 280 -17.40 -17.80 -12.72
N VAL A 281 -17.84 -17.90 -11.48
CA VAL A 281 -18.21 -16.75 -10.65
C VAL A 281 -17.10 -16.50 -9.67
N LEU A 282 -16.68 -15.25 -9.55
CA LEU A 282 -15.58 -14.81 -8.70
C LEU A 282 -16.09 -14.07 -7.48
N LEU A 283 -15.54 -14.38 -6.32
CA LEU A 283 -15.71 -13.66 -5.07
C LEU A 283 -14.43 -12.90 -4.78
N LEU A 284 -14.46 -11.58 -4.87
CA LEU A 284 -13.36 -10.69 -4.59
C LEU A 284 -13.51 -10.13 -3.18
N ILE A 285 -12.67 -10.59 -2.26
CA ILE A 285 -12.75 -10.21 -0.85
C ILE A 285 -11.75 -9.11 -0.56
N ARG A 286 -12.21 -7.97 -0.10
CA ARG A 286 -11.39 -6.84 0.35
C ARG A 286 -11.54 -6.63 1.84
N LYS A 287 -10.44 -6.18 2.48
CA LYS A 287 -10.46 -5.84 3.90
C LYS A 287 -11.02 -4.43 4.15
N THR A 288 -11.42 -4.16 5.39
CA THR A 288 -11.62 -2.78 5.85
C THR A 288 -10.26 -2.09 5.99
N PRO A 289 -10.17 -0.76 5.84
CA PRO A 289 -8.90 -0.04 5.92
C PRO A 289 -8.11 -0.26 7.21
N ASP A 290 -8.79 -0.52 8.31
CA ASP A 290 -8.21 -0.74 9.65
C ASP A 290 -7.91 -2.22 9.96
N ALA A 291 -8.22 -3.16 9.05
CA ALA A 291 -8.08 -4.58 9.30
C ALA A 291 -6.69 -5.12 8.96
N ASN A 292 -6.29 -6.16 9.70
CA ASN A 292 -5.08 -6.93 9.42
C ASN A 292 -5.35 -7.98 8.35
N VAL A 293 -4.52 -8.02 7.30
CA VAL A 293 -4.67 -8.96 6.18
C VAL A 293 -4.56 -10.41 6.63
N ILE A 294 -3.53 -10.73 7.42
CA ILE A 294 -3.24 -12.11 7.83
C ILE A 294 -4.34 -12.66 8.73
N GLU A 295 -4.75 -11.87 9.73
CA GLU A 295 -5.82 -12.29 10.63
C GLU A 295 -7.15 -12.46 9.90
N THR A 296 -7.46 -11.56 8.97
CA THR A 296 -8.70 -11.64 8.19
C THR A 296 -8.70 -12.88 7.29
N VAL A 297 -7.60 -13.16 6.60
CA VAL A 297 -7.46 -14.36 5.77
C VAL A 297 -7.55 -15.63 6.61
N ASP A 298 -6.94 -15.67 7.78
CA ASP A 298 -7.00 -16.83 8.68
C ASP A 298 -8.43 -17.07 9.18
N ARG A 299 -9.18 -16.03 9.50
CA ARG A 299 -10.60 -16.13 9.84
C ARG A 299 -11.44 -16.68 8.68
N ILE A 300 -11.19 -16.21 7.45
CA ILE A 300 -11.86 -16.70 6.25
C ILE A 300 -11.55 -18.19 6.03
N ARG A 301 -10.28 -18.58 6.17
CA ARG A 301 -9.88 -19.99 6.04
C ARG A 301 -10.50 -20.89 7.10
N ALA A 302 -10.66 -20.40 8.32
CA ALA A 302 -11.34 -21.12 9.40
C ALA A 302 -12.82 -21.36 9.08
N GLU A 303 -13.47 -20.47 8.34
CA GLU A 303 -14.87 -20.58 7.92
C GLU A 303 -15.06 -21.45 6.66
N MET A 304 -14.00 -21.80 5.92
CA MET A 304 -14.10 -22.57 4.67
C MET A 304 -14.90 -23.87 4.80
N PRO A 305 -14.76 -24.70 5.86
CA PRO A 305 -15.57 -25.90 6.01
C PRO A 305 -17.08 -25.57 6.03
N LEU A 306 -17.47 -24.53 6.76
CA LEU A 306 -18.86 -24.08 6.83
C LEU A 306 -19.34 -23.54 5.49
N LEU A 307 -18.51 -22.80 4.76
CA LEU A 307 -18.84 -22.30 3.43
C LEU A 307 -19.09 -23.43 2.43
N HIS A 308 -18.32 -24.53 2.50
CA HIS A 308 -18.55 -25.71 1.69
C HIS A 308 -19.86 -26.46 2.03
N GLU A 309 -20.27 -26.44 3.30
CA GLU A 309 -21.53 -27.07 3.72
C GLU A 309 -22.77 -26.32 3.25
N VAL A 310 -22.65 -25.03 3.03
CA VAL A 310 -23.77 -24.13 2.69
C VAL A 310 -24.18 -24.25 1.22
N ILE A 311 -23.25 -24.64 0.35
CA ILE A 311 -23.45 -24.75 -1.10
C ILE A 311 -23.61 -26.21 -1.51
N PRO A 312 -24.33 -26.50 -2.63
CA PRO A 312 -24.44 -27.86 -3.18
C PRO A 312 -23.08 -28.47 -3.49
N ALA A 313 -22.93 -29.77 -3.27
CA ALA A 313 -21.68 -30.50 -3.52
C ALA A 313 -21.21 -30.48 -4.99
N ALA A 314 -22.12 -30.20 -5.94
CA ALA A 314 -21.81 -30.07 -7.35
C ALA A 314 -21.17 -28.71 -7.73
N ILE A 315 -21.08 -27.79 -6.79
CA ILE A 315 -20.41 -26.53 -6.96
C ILE A 315 -19.01 -26.64 -6.34
N ASP A 316 -17.99 -26.42 -7.17
CA ASP A 316 -16.60 -26.39 -6.73
C ASP A 316 -16.20 -24.98 -6.30
N LEU A 317 -15.95 -24.82 -5.01
CA LEU A 317 -15.46 -23.57 -4.40
C LEU A 317 -13.97 -23.69 -4.17
N GLN A 318 -13.17 -22.88 -4.86
CA GLN A 318 -11.72 -22.88 -4.73
C GLN A 318 -11.19 -21.48 -4.39
N ILE A 319 -10.07 -21.45 -3.67
CA ILE A 319 -9.29 -20.22 -3.48
C ILE A 319 -8.36 -20.09 -4.70
N ALA A 320 -8.64 -19.11 -5.55
CA ALA A 320 -7.84 -18.85 -6.74
C ALA A 320 -6.62 -17.99 -6.44
N GLN A 321 -6.73 -17.06 -5.49
CA GLN A 321 -5.65 -16.20 -5.07
C GLN A 321 -5.74 -15.91 -3.58
N ASP A 322 -4.61 -15.95 -2.90
CA ASP A 322 -4.47 -15.63 -1.49
C ASP A 322 -3.23 -14.77 -1.27
N ARG A 323 -3.40 -13.72 -0.52
CA ARG A 323 -2.34 -12.75 -0.23
C ARG A 323 -1.41 -13.19 0.91
N SER A 324 -1.85 -14.09 1.76
CA SER A 324 -1.12 -14.45 2.99
C SER A 324 0.18 -15.22 2.79
N PRO A 325 0.35 -16.15 1.83
CA PRO A 325 1.57 -16.95 1.72
C PRO A 325 2.82 -16.12 1.47
N THR A 326 2.76 -15.14 0.56
CA THR A 326 3.92 -14.28 0.24
C THR A 326 4.28 -13.35 1.40
N ILE A 327 3.28 -12.86 2.14
CA ILE A 327 3.51 -12.05 3.35
C ILE A 327 4.22 -12.90 4.41
N ARG A 328 3.75 -14.12 4.65
CA ARG A 328 4.36 -15.04 5.63
C ARG A 328 5.77 -15.45 5.21
N ALA A 329 6.00 -15.72 3.93
CA ALA A 329 7.31 -16.03 3.39
C ALA A 329 8.28 -14.85 3.58
N SER A 330 7.87 -13.64 3.25
CA SER A 330 8.68 -12.43 3.46
C SER A 330 9.05 -12.22 4.92
N LEU A 331 8.11 -12.40 5.85
CA LEU A 331 8.38 -12.29 7.29
C LEU A 331 9.33 -13.38 7.79
N HIS A 332 9.16 -14.61 7.33
CA HIS A 332 10.04 -15.71 7.68
C HIS A 332 11.49 -15.45 7.21
N GLU A 333 11.67 -14.92 6.02
CA GLU A 333 12.98 -14.50 5.50
C GLU A 333 13.64 -13.42 6.39
N VAL A 334 12.85 -12.44 6.87
CA VAL A 334 13.38 -11.40 7.78
C VAL A 334 13.70 -11.99 9.16
N GLU A 335 12.90 -12.91 9.67
CA GLU A 335 13.19 -13.63 10.92
C GLU A 335 14.51 -14.42 10.81
N GLN A 336 14.72 -15.11 9.70
CA GLN A 336 16.00 -15.79 9.43
C GLN A 336 17.14 -14.81 9.34
N SER A 337 16.96 -13.68 8.66
CA SER A 337 17.95 -12.60 8.58
C SER A 337 18.32 -12.05 9.95
N LEU A 338 17.33 -11.89 10.84
CA LEU A 338 17.55 -11.48 12.24
C LEU A 338 18.42 -12.50 13.00
N LEU A 339 18.10 -13.78 12.90
CA LEU A 339 18.87 -14.85 13.55
C LEU A 339 20.30 -14.92 13.04
N ILE A 340 20.48 -14.79 11.72
CA ILE A 340 21.81 -14.77 11.08
C ILE A 340 22.57 -13.53 11.54
N ALA A 341 21.93 -12.36 11.62
CA ALA A 341 22.55 -11.13 12.11
C ALA A 341 23.05 -11.27 13.55
N VAL A 342 22.23 -11.84 14.44
CA VAL A 342 22.63 -12.11 15.83
C VAL A 342 23.83 -13.05 15.87
N GLY A 343 23.83 -14.12 15.09
CA GLY A 343 24.92 -15.06 14.99
C GLY A 343 26.24 -14.44 14.49
N LEU A 344 26.14 -13.62 13.43
CA LEU A 344 27.30 -12.91 12.87
C LEU A 344 27.89 -11.89 13.84
N VAL A 345 27.04 -11.13 14.53
CA VAL A 345 27.48 -10.16 15.53
C VAL A 345 28.22 -10.84 16.68
N ILE A 346 27.70 -11.95 17.19
CA ILE A 346 28.35 -12.75 18.23
C ILE A 346 29.69 -13.30 17.72
N LEU A 347 29.75 -13.78 16.48
CA LEU A 347 31.00 -14.27 15.87
C LEU A 347 32.05 -13.17 15.78
N VAL A 348 31.68 -11.96 15.34
CA VAL A 348 32.61 -10.82 15.30
C VAL A 348 33.19 -10.51 16.69
N VAL A 349 32.33 -10.46 17.70
CA VAL A 349 32.76 -10.23 19.08
C VAL A 349 33.71 -11.32 19.54
N PHE A 350 33.42 -12.58 19.22
CA PHE A 350 34.29 -13.72 19.56
C PHE A 350 35.69 -13.61 18.93
N VAL A 351 35.77 -13.23 17.66
CA VAL A 351 37.03 -13.06 16.93
C VAL A 351 37.94 -12.01 17.59
N PHE A 352 37.37 -10.92 18.07
CA PHE A 352 38.12 -9.86 18.75
C PHE A 352 38.47 -10.19 20.19
N LEU A 353 37.55 -10.74 20.98
CA LEU A 353 37.76 -11.03 22.40
C LEU A 353 38.53 -12.32 22.64
N ARG A 354 38.41 -13.32 21.78
CA ARG A 354 39.06 -14.66 21.87
C ARG A 354 38.86 -15.36 23.19
N SER A 355 37.78 -15.08 23.85
CA SER A 355 37.40 -15.70 25.11
C SER A 355 35.93 -16.07 25.06
N GLY A 356 35.61 -17.35 25.20
CA GLY A 356 34.25 -17.81 25.20
C GLY A 356 33.42 -17.23 26.35
N ARG A 357 34.04 -17.02 27.50
CA ARG A 357 33.38 -16.40 28.66
C ARG A 357 33.05 -14.93 28.46
N ALA A 358 34.00 -14.18 27.89
CA ALA A 358 33.76 -12.77 27.57
C ALA A 358 32.72 -12.61 26.45
N THR A 359 32.73 -13.50 25.47
CA THR A 359 31.75 -13.49 24.36
C THR A 359 30.35 -13.86 24.84
N LEU A 360 30.21 -14.69 25.85
CA LEU A 360 28.91 -15.08 26.42
C LEU A 360 28.13 -13.86 26.95
N ILE A 361 28.79 -12.83 27.40
CA ILE A 361 28.17 -11.62 27.97
C ILE A 361 27.34 -10.88 26.92
N PRO A 362 27.89 -10.42 25.78
CA PRO A 362 27.07 -9.82 24.72
C PRO A 362 26.14 -10.85 24.05
N ALA A 363 26.50 -12.13 24.02
CA ALA A 363 25.64 -13.20 23.49
C ALA A 363 24.33 -13.39 24.27
N ILE A 364 24.28 -13.00 25.54
CA ILE A 364 23.06 -12.97 26.35
C ILE A 364 22.40 -11.58 26.26
N ALA A 365 23.16 -10.51 26.31
CA ALA A 365 22.65 -9.14 26.32
C ALA A 365 21.86 -8.80 25.05
N VAL A 366 22.33 -9.21 23.87
CA VAL A 366 21.70 -8.91 22.59
C VAL A 366 20.32 -9.55 22.46
N PRO A 367 20.15 -10.88 22.61
CA PRO A 367 18.83 -11.50 22.54
C PRO A 367 17.85 -10.98 23.56
N VAL A 368 18.26 -10.74 24.79
CA VAL A 368 17.38 -10.21 25.85
C VAL A 368 16.86 -8.82 25.48
N SER A 369 17.71 -7.94 24.94
CA SER A 369 17.32 -6.60 24.52
C SER A 369 16.32 -6.65 23.38
N LEU A 370 16.54 -7.49 22.39
CA LEU A 370 15.64 -7.66 21.23
C LEU A 370 14.31 -8.30 21.63
N ILE A 371 14.35 -9.36 22.44
CA ILE A 371 13.14 -10.04 22.91
C ILE A 371 12.31 -9.11 23.78
N GLY A 372 12.93 -8.35 24.69
CA GLY A 372 12.22 -7.38 25.52
C GLY A 372 11.49 -6.29 24.74
N THR A 373 11.99 -5.97 23.56
CA THR A 373 11.35 -5.00 22.66
C THR A 373 9.96 -5.44 22.19
N PHE A 374 9.71 -6.73 22.03
CA PHE A 374 8.38 -7.24 21.65
C PHE A 374 7.29 -6.93 22.66
N ALA A 375 7.62 -6.89 23.96
CA ALA A 375 6.66 -6.50 24.99
C ALA A 375 6.20 -5.04 24.81
N ALA A 376 7.13 -4.15 24.53
CA ALA A 376 6.81 -2.74 24.29
C ALA A 376 6.05 -2.54 22.96
N MET A 377 6.38 -3.30 21.93
CA MET A 377 5.64 -3.28 20.65
C MET A 377 4.17 -3.68 20.87
N TYR A 378 3.94 -4.72 21.66
CA TYR A 378 2.57 -5.15 21.99
C TYR A 378 1.79 -4.07 22.77
N LEU A 379 2.42 -3.44 23.76
CA LEU A 379 1.79 -2.37 24.52
C LEU A 379 1.50 -1.11 23.71
N CYS A 380 2.31 -0.85 22.66
CA CYS A 380 2.09 0.26 21.72
C CYS A 380 1.05 -0.05 20.63
N GLY A 381 0.53 -1.28 20.57
CA GLY A 381 -0.42 -1.70 19.53
C GLY A 381 0.21 -1.88 18.16
N PHE A 382 1.50 -2.17 18.08
CA PHE A 382 2.22 -2.42 16.84
C PHE A 382 2.01 -3.85 16.34
N SER A 383 2.44 -4.09 15.10
CA SER A 383 2.41 -5.41 14.48
C SER A 383 3.82 -5.95 14.25
N LEU A 384 3.93 -7.25 14.11
CA LEU A 384 5.14 -7.89 13.62
C LEU A 384 5.12 -7.79 12.08
N ASN A 385 5.94 -6.91 11.52
CA ASN A 385 5.96 -6.61 10.11
C ASN A 385 7.39 -6.48 9.57
N ASN A 386 7.53 -6.34 8.26
CA ASN A 386 8.84 -6.25 7.63
C ASN A 386 9.68 -5.08 8.18
N LEU A 387 9.09 -3.91 8.43
CA LEU A 387 9.84 -2.77 8.97
C LEU A 387 10.27 -2.96 10.40
N SER A 388 9.40 -3.47 11.27
CA SER A 388 9.75 -3.72 12.67
C SER A 388 10.84 -4.80 12.81
N LEU A 389 10.76 -5.86 12.02
CA LEU A 389 11.79 -6.92 12.00
C LEU A 389 13.10 -6.42 11.40
N MET A 390 13.07 -5.59 10.35
CA MET A 390 14.27 -4.93 9.82
C MET A 390 14.90 -4.00 10.85
N ALA A 391 14.08 -3.24 11.60
CA ALA A 391 14.56 -2.42 12.71
C ALA A 391 15.31 -3.26 13.75
N LEU A 392 14.76 -4.41 14.14
CA LEU A 392 15.40 -5.32 15.08
C LEU A 392 16.66 -5.97 14.50
N THR A 393 16.67 -6.32 13.23
CA THR A 393 17.86 -6.88 12.55
C THR A 393 19.02 -5.90 12.60
N ILE A 394 18.76 -4.64 12.31
CA ILE A 394 19.77 -3.58 12.39
C ILE A 394 20.14 -3.28 13.85
N ALA A 395 19.15 -3.31 14.75
CA ALA A 395 19.36 -3.11 16.17
C ALA A 395 20.36 -4.10 16.78
N THR A 396 20.52 -5.30 16.20
CA THR A 396 21.51 -6.27 16.68
C THR A 396 22.91 -5.68 16.77
N GLY A 397 23.31 -4.92 15.76
CA GLY A 397 24.62 -4.27 15.72
C GLY A 397 24.75 -3.12 16.72
N PHE A 398 23.66 -2.41 17.02
CA PHE A 398 23.70 -1.26 17.95
C PHE A 398 23.53 -1.67 19.39
N VAL A 399 22.70 -2.67 19.63
CA VAL A 399 22.47 -3.23 20.95
C VAL A 399 23.74 -3.84 21.52
N VAL A 400 24.54 -4.46 20.68
CA VAL A 400 25.83 -5.03 21.12
C VAL A 400 26.85 -3.96 21.46
N ASP A 401 26.75 -2.78 20.84
CA ASP A 401 27.73 -1.70 21.02
C ASP A 401 27.89 -1.25 22.47
N ASP A 402 26.78 -1.01 23.15
CA ASP A 402 26.79 -0.58 24.56
C ASP A 402 27.40 -1.66 25.44
N ALA A 403 27.05 -2.91 25.21
CA ALA A 403 27.63 -4.04 25.93
C ALA A 403 29.13 -4.20 25.66
N ILE A 404 29.57 -4.02 24.42
CA ILE A 404 30.99 -4.10 24.03
C ILE A 404 31.80 -3.01 24.70
N VAL A 405 31.34 -1.77 24.72
CA VAL A 405 32.06 -0.64 25.32
C VAL A 405 32.26 -0.87 26.81
N VAL A 406 31.24 -1.30 27.52
CA VAL A 406 31.32 -1.62 28.94
C VAL A 406 32.24 -2.82 29.18
N LEU A 407 32.03 -3.90 28.43
CA LEU A 407 32.85 -5.14 28.56
C LEU A 407 34.32 -4.89 28.29
N GLU A 408 34.66 -4.19 27.20
CA GLU A 408 36.02 -3.91 26.80
C GLU A 408 36.76 -3.05 27.86
N ASN A 409 36.05 -2.04 28.41
CA ASN A 409 36.65 -1.22 29.45
C ASN A 409 36.92 -1.98 30.76
N ILE A 410 35.98 -2.87 31.15
CA ILE A 410 36.16 -3.73 32.31
C ILE A 410 37.25 -4.75 32.04
N ALA A 411 37.26 -5.40 30.87
CA ALA A 411 38.30 -6.37 30.50
C ALA A 411 39.69 -5.75 30.49
N ARG A 412 39.83 -4.52 30.03
CA ARG A 412 41.09 -3.77 30.05
C ARG A 412 41.62 -3.59 31.49
N HIS A 413 40.74 -3.29 32.44
CA HIS A 413 41.13 -3.19 33.84
C HIS A 413 41.47 -4.56 34.46
N VAL A 414 40.78 -5.62 34.08
CA VAL A 414 41.09 -6.99 34.50
C VAL A 414 42.44 -7.43 33.94
N GLU A 415 42.72 -7.13 32.68
CA GLU A 415 44.02 -7.42 32.04
C GLU A 415 45.20 -6.64 32.69
N ALA A 416 44.91 -5.45 33.23
CA ALA A 416 45.84 -4.63 34.00
C ALA A 416 46.10 -5.15 35.42
N GLY A 417 45.48 -6.25 35.85
CA GLY A 417 45.69 -6.92 37.13
C GLY A 417 44.68 -6.59 38.23
N MET A 418 43.59 -5.84 37.95
CA MET A 418 42.52 -5.62 38.93
C MET A 418 41.65 -6.86 39.10
N LYS A 419 41.12 -7.02 40.33
CA LYS A 419 40.08 -8.05 40.58
C LYS A 419 38.83 -7.75 39.76
N PRO A 420 38.12 -8.77 39.19
CA PRO A 420 36.98 -8.57 38.35
C PRO A 420 35.86 -7.69 38.95
N LEU A 421 35.55 -7.84 40.22
CA LEU A 421 34.54 -7.03 40.89
C LEU A 421 34.94 -5.54 40.97
N ALA A 422 36.17 -5.26 41.37
CA ALA A 422 36.71 -3.89 41.43
C ALA A 422 36.81 -3.27 40.01
N ALA A 423 37.24 -4.05 39.03
CA ALA A 423 37.29 -3.67 37.64
C ALA A 423 35.91 -3.33 37.07
N ALA A 424 34.90 -4.12 37.39
CA ALA A 424 33.50 -3.85 36.98
C ALA A 424 32.98 -2.54 37.55
N LEU A 425 33.17 -2.30 38.84
CA LEU A 425 32.78 -1.06 39.52
C LEU A 425 33.46 0.19 38.95
N LYS A 426 34.78 0.09 38.70
CA LYS A 426 35.56 1.19 38.11
C LYS A 426 35.19 1.40 36.64
N GLY A 427 35.10 0.32 35.87
CA GLY A 427 34.87 0.37 34.44
C GLY A 427 33.52 0.99 34.12
N VAL A 428 32.44 0.64 34.84
CA VAL A 428 31.12 1.24 34.66
C VAL A 428 31.12 2.73 35.03
N ARG A 429 31.84 3.11 36.05
CA ARG A 429 31.94 4.53 36.44
C ARG A 429 32.61 5.38 35.36
N GLU A 430 33.61 4.83 34.68
CA GLU A 430 34.36 5.53 33.60
C GLU A 430 33.54 5.69 32.31
N VAL A 431 32.80 4.66 31.90
CA VAL A 431 32.11 4.63 30.59
C VAL A 431 30.61 4.83 30.66
N GLY A 432 30.00 4.85 31.86
CA GLY A 432 28.54 4.96 32.00
C GLY A 432 27.95 6.22 31.37
N PHE A 433 28.64 7.35 31.49
CA PHE A 433 28.20 8.60 30.85
C PHE A 433 28.35 8.53 29.32
N THR A 434 29.43 7.93 28.83
CA THR A 434 29.67 7.76 27.39
C THR A 434 28.55 6.90 26.76
N VAL A 435 28.22 5.78 27.38
CA VAL A 435 27.13 4.88 26.92
C VAL A 435 25.80 5.57 26.97
N LEU A 436 25.51 6.30 28.03
CA LEU A 436 24.27 7.10 28.13
C LEU A 436 24.20 8.16 27.02
N SER A 437 25.29 8.87 26.75
CA SER A 437 25.35 9.89 25.68
C SER A 437 25.13 9.28 24.29
N MET A 438 25.74 8.12 24.02
CA MET A 438 25.55 7.41 22.76
C MET A 438 24.09 7.00 22.56
N SER A 439 23.48 6.37 23.56
CA SER A 439 22.11 5.88 23.47
C SER A 439 21.08 7.00 23.39
N LEU A 440 21.18 8.04 24.22
CA LEU A 440 20.27 9.18 24.19
C LEU A 440 20.36 9.96 22.88
N SER A 441 21.56 10.19 22.38
CA SER A 441 21.73 10.89 21.13
C SER A 441 21.24 10.07 19.92
N LEU A 442 21.31 8.74 19.97
CA LEU A 442 20.75 7.87 18.94
C LEU A 442 19.22 7.90 18.96
N ILE A 443 18.60 7.88 20.12
CA ILE A 443 17.14 8.04 20.26
C ILE A 443 16.70 9.43 19.78
N ALA A 444 17.47 10.49 20.06
CA ALA A 444 17.16 11.85 19.66
C ALA A 444 17.02 12.05 18.15
N VAL A 445 17.67 11.24 17.32
CA VAL A 445 17.53 11.25 15.86
C VAL A 445 16.10 10.99 15.42
N PHE A 446 15.37 10.17 16.18
CA PHE A 446 14.01 9.75 15.82
C PHE A 446 12.91 10.71 16.31
N LEU A 447 13.23 11.68 17.20
CA LEU A 447 12.25 12.64 17.69
C LEU A 447 11.57 13.45 16.58
N PRO A 448 12.29 13.99 15.60
CA PRO A 448 11.65 14.69 14.47
C PRO A 448 10.72 13.80 13.66
N LEU A 449 11.04 12.52 13.50
CA LEU A 449 10.19 11.54 12.81
C LEU A 449 8.83 11.34 13.50
N LEU A 450 8.82 11.34 14.83
CA LEU A 450 7.60 11.19 15.61
C LEU A 450 6.70 12.43 15.56
N MET A 451 7.25 13.59 15.20
CA MET A 451 6.51 14.85 15.07
C MET A 451 5.89 15.05 13.69
N ILE A 452 6.26 14.25 12.71
CA ILE A 452 5.69 14.32 11.37
C ILE A 452 4.34 13.62 11.38
N GLY A 453 3.31 14.31 10.87
CA GLY A 453 1.98 13.75 10.68
C GLY A 453 1.85 13.00 9.34
N GLY A 454 0.66 12.47 9.10
CA GLY A 454 0.30 11.83 7.84
C GLY A 454 0.89 10.42 7.65
N LEU A 455 0.91 9.98 6.40
CA LEU A 455 1.35 8.65 6.00
C LEU A 455 2.81 8.35 6.40
N ILE A 456 3.71 9.29 6.09
CA ILE A 456 5.15 9.13 6.34
C ILE A 456 5.42 9.04 7.85
N GLY A 457 4.78 9.89 8.64
CA GLY A 457 4.93 9.87 10.09
C GLY A 457 4.49 8.55 10.72
N ARG A 458 3.36 8.00 10.31
CA ARG A 458 2.90 6.68 10.82
C ARG A 458 3.80 5.54 10.36
N PHE A 459 4.20 5.55 9.11
CA PHE A 459 5.07 4.53 8.56
C PHE A 459 6.40 4.44 9.32
N PHE A 460 6.99 5.60 9.63
CA PHE A 460 8.26 5.66 10.33
C PHE A 460 8.15 5.58 11.86
N SER A 461 7.02 5.98 12.45
CA SER A 461 6.86 6.01 13.90
C SER A 461 7.00 4.62 14.52
N GLU A 462 6.42 3.59 13.90
CA GLU A 462 6.54 2.21 14.39
C GLU A 462 7.99 1.73 14.34
N PHE A 463 8.71 2.01 13.27
CA PHE A 463 10.14 1.72 13.13
C PHE A 463 10.96 2.47 14.18
N ALA A 464 10.75 3.77 14.30
CA ALA A 464 11.49 4.64 15.22
C ALA A 464 11.28 4.27 16.69
N ILE A 465 10.05 3.99 17.09
CA ILE A 465 9.72 3.60 18.48
C ILE A 465 10.27 2.21 18.79
N THR A 466 10.13 1.25 17.88
CA THR A 466 10.67 -0.11 18.06
C THR A 466 12.18 -0.07 18.27
N LEU A 467 12.88 0.67 17.43
CA LEU A 467 14.35 0.80 17.55
C LEU A 467 14.75 1.58 18.80
N SER A 468 14.06 2.66 19.13
CA SER A 468 14.32 3.46 20.34
C SER A 468 14.13 2.64 21.62
N VAL A 469 13.10 1.80 21.68
CA VAL A 469 12.86 0.90 22.82
C VAL A 469 13.96 -0.17 22.89
N ALA A 470 14.37 -0.75 21.76
CA ALA A 470 15.47 -1.72 21.75
C ALA A 470 16.78 -1.10 22.30
N ILE A 471 17.07 0.14 21.89
CA ILE A 471 18.23 0.89 22.39
C ILE A 471 18.11 1.20 23.88
N ALA A 472 16.93 1.61 24.35
CA ALA A 472 16.69 1.91 25.76
C ALA A 472 16.85 0.66 26.65
N ILE A 473 16.29 -0.48 26.23
CA ILE A 473 16.47 -1.76 26.92
C ILE A 473 17.94 -2.18 26.92
N SER A 474 18.63 -2.03 25.78
CA SER A 474 20.06 -2.30 25.68
C SER A 474 20.89 -1.45 26.63
N LEU A 475 20.58 -0.16 26.73
CA LEU A 475 21.23 0.74 27.69
C LEU A 475 21.08 0.22 29.12
N VAL A 476 19.87 -0.12 29.54
CA VAL A 476 19.59 -0.65 30.88
C VAL A 476 20.38 -1.94 31.13
N ILE A 477 20.37 -2.86 30.19
CA ILE A 477 21.08 -4.15 30.29
C ILE A 477 22.59 -3.94 30.32
N SER A 478 23.15 -3.03 29.52
CA SER A 478 24.58 -2.75 29.46
C SER A 478 25.14 -2.12 30.73
N ILE A 479 24.31 -1.40 31.48
CA ILE A 479 24.73 -0.79 32.76
C ILE A 479 24.33 -1.62 34.01
N THR A 480 23.51 -2.66 33.84
CA THR A 480 23.08 -3.53 34.95
C THR A 480 23.59 -4.96 34.81
N LEU A 481 23.15 -5.69 33.79
CA LEU A 481 23.48 -7.10 33.58
C LEU A 481 24.95 -7.27 33.16
N THR A 482 25.42 -6.50 32.20
CA THR A 482 26.77 -6.64 31.62
C THR A 482 27.86 -6.47 32.67
N PRO A 483 27.88 -5.43 33.53
CA PRO A 483 28.87 -5.31 34.59
C PRO A 483 28.77 -6.43 35.61
N MET A 484 27.59 -6.86 35.96
CA MET A 484 27.39 -7.98 36.89
C MET A 484 27.99 -9.26 36.32
N MET A 485 27.73 -9.57 35.04
CA MET A 485 28.29 -10.74 34.38
C MET A 485 29.83 -10.65 34.29
N CYS A 486 30.37 -9.46 33.99
CA CYS A 486 31.81 -9.24 33.99
C CYS A 486 32.44 -9.52 35.36
N ALA A 487 31.82 -9.09 36.44
CA ALA A 487 32.28 -9.27 37.78
C ALA A 487 32.39 -10.76 38.19
N TYR A 488 31.47 -11.61 37.69
CA TYR A 488 31.37 -13.01 38.09
C TYR A 488 31.87 -14.02 37.05
N LEU A 489 31.90 -13.67 35.76
CA LEU A 489 32.31 -14.58 34.67
C LEU A 489 33.76 -14.39 34.21
N LEU A 490 34.35 -13.18 34.31
CA LEU A 490 35.73 -12.93 33.94
C LEU A 490 36.68 -13.53 34.95
N LYS A 491 37.74 -14.18 34.49
CA LYS A 491 38.80 -14.72 35.34
C LYS A 491 39.88 -13.65 35.62
N PRO A 492 40.39 -13.56 36.85
CA PRO A 492 41.56 -12.75 37.16
C PRO A 492 42.74 -13.24 36.32
N HIS A 493 43.44 -12.32 35.65
CA HIS A 493 44.65 -12.63 34.94
C HIS A 493 45.86 -12.46 35.91
N ALA A 494 46.61 -13.52 36.08
CA ALA A 494 47.91 -13.38 36.67
C ALA A 494 48.85 -12.64 35.70
N PRO A 495 49.74 -11.74 36.14
CA PRO A 495 50.66 -11.04 35.28
C PRO A 495 51.58 -12.05 34.58
N ARG A 496 51.25 -12.44 33.36
CA ARG A 496 52.07 -13.31 32.52
C ARG A 496 53.00 -12.46 31.68
N SER A 497 54.31 -12.74 31.84
CA SER A 497 55.33 -12.36 30.90
C SER A 497 54.94 -12.75 29.47
N GLN A 498 54.94 -11.79 28.57
CA GLN A 498 54.72 -11.81 27.12
C GLN A 498 53.89 -12.96 26.54
N PRO A 499 52.70 -12.72 26.07
CA PRO A 499 51.91 -13.74 25.40
C PRO A 499 52.53 -14.08 24.03
N ARG A 500 52.83 -15.35 23.79
CA ARG A 500 53.10 -15.90 22.45
C ARG A 500 51.82 -15.71 21.59
N ARG A 501 51.68 -14.56 20.94
CA ARG A 501 50.58 -14.26 20.03
C ARG A 501 50.85 -14.93 18.68
N ARG A 502 50.14 -16.03 18.39
CA ARG A 502 50.16 -16.70 17.10
C ARG A 502 48.97 -16.26 16.22
N GLY A 503 49.16 -16.10 14.91
CA GLY A 503 48.08 -15.89 13.93
C GLY A 503 47.44 -14.52 13.99
N ALA A 504 46.07 -14.46 14.02
CA ALA A 504 45.26 -13.26 13.95
C ALA A 504 45.59 -12.17 15.01
N GLY A 505 46.26 -12.51 16.11
CA GLY A 505 46.75 -11.51 17.10
C GLY A 505 47.91 -10.66 16.61
N ARG A 506 48.76 -11.21 15.76
CA ARG A 506 49.81 -10.43 15.09
C ARG A 506 49.23 -9.47 14.07
N LEU A 507 48.20 -9.92 13.34
CA LEU A 507 47.50 -9.08 12.37
C LEU A 507 46.79 -7.88 13.03
N LEU A 508 46.05 -8.10 14.12
CA LEU A 508 45.39 -7.01 14.85
C LEU A 508 46.40 -6.02 15.44
N MET A 509 47.53 -6.51 15.96
CA MET A 509 48.59 -5.64 16.48
C MET A 509 49.29 -4.87 15.35
N ALA A 510 49.51 -5.49 14.19
CA ALA A 510 50.09 -4.82 13.04
C ALA A 510 49.15 -3.71 12.50
N ILE A 511 47.84 -3.96 12.46
CA ILE A 511 46.85 -2.97 12.09
C ILE A 511 46.82 -1.80 13.08
N HIS A 512 46.83 -2.08 14.37
CA HIS A 512 46.85 -1.05 15.40
C HIS A 512 48.15 -0.18 15.35
N GLN A 513 49.28 -0.77 15.13
CA GLN A 513 50.54 -0.02 14.95
C GLN A 513 50.56 0.77 13.64
N GLY A 514 50.03 0.18 12.56
CA GLY A 514 49.86 0.83 11.27
C GLY A 514 48.96 2.07 11.38
N TYR A 515 47.87 1.95 12.12
CA TYR A 515 46.98 3.06 12.41
C TYR A 515 47.67 4.18 13.19
N GLY A 516 48.41 3.85 14.22
CA GLY A 516 49.15 4.85 15.00
C GLY A 516 50.16 5.64 14.15
N ARG A 517 50.90 4.96 13.25
CA ARG A 517 51.81 5.61 12.31
C ARG A 517 51.09 6.50 11.32
N SER A 518 50.03 6.01 10.70
CA SER A 518 49.22 6.77 9.73
C SER A 518 48.53 7.97 10.37
N LEU A 519 48.03 7.81 11.60
CA LEU A 519 47.39 8.91 12.35
C LEU A 519 48.37 10.04 12.64
N SER A 520 49.64 9.73 13.04
CA SER A 520 50.66 10.76 13.27
C SER A 520 50.98 11.55 11.99
N VAL A 521 50.99 10.89 10.82
CA VAL A 521 51.20 11.55 9.51
C VAL A 521 50.01 12.44 9.19
N VAL A 522 48.79 11.96 9.39
CA VAL A 522 47.57 12.70 9.16
C VAL A 522 47.46 13.95 10.02
N LEU A 523 47.81 13.85 11.31
CA LEU A 523 47.79 14.99 12.22
C LEU A 523 48.84 16.07 11.82
N ASN A 524 49.93 15.69 11.18
CA ASN A 524 50.92 16.62 10.64
C ASN A 524 50.46 17.32 9.36
N HIS A 525 49.54 16.71 8.61
CA HIS A 525 49.02 17.21 7.35
C HIS A 525 47.53 17.62 7.44
N ALA A 526 47.12 18.24 8.54
CA ALA A 526 45.76 18.61 8.87
C ALA A 526 45.02 19.40 7.76
N ARG A 527 45.75 20.23 7.00
CA ARG A 527 45.14 21.04 5.93
C ARG A 527 44.58 20.19 4.79
N TRP A 528 45.27 19.11 4.42
CA TRP A 528 44.81 18.20 3.36
C TRP A 528 43.60 17.37 3.79
N VAL A 529 43.60 16.95 5.05
CA VAL A 529 42.47 16.24 5.65
C VAL A 529 41.22 17.11 5.71
N LEU A 530 41.40 18.40 6.02
CA LEU A 530 40.32 19.37 6.03
C LEU A 530 39.78 19.59 4.61
N LEU A 531 40.64 19.66 3.59
CA LEU A 531 40.21 19.76 2.20
C LEU A 531 39.39 18.51 1.79
N LEU A 532 39.86 17.30 2.17
CA LEU A 532 39.12 16.06 1.97
C LEU A 532 37.73 16.09 2.63
N PHE A 533 37.62 16.62 3.86
CA PHE A 533 36.38 16.77 4.57
C PHE A 533 35.39 17.66 3.81
N PHE A 534 35.82 18.82 3.34
CA PHE A 534 34.96 19.71 2.54
C PHE A 534 34.61 19.11 1.16
N ALA A 535 35.53 18.34 0.58
CA ALA A 535 35.26 17.61 -0.66
C ALA A 535 34.20 16.51 -0.44
N THR A 536 34.18 15.82 0.69
CA THR A 536 33.13 14.84 1.02
C THR A 536 31.77 15.52 1.20
N ILE A 537 31.70 16.70 1.79
CA ILE A 537 30.46 17.47 1.92
C ILE A 537 29.92 17.83 0.53
N ALA A 538 30.76 18.37 -0.34
CA ALA A 538 30.38 18.73 -1.71
C ALA A 538 29.93 17.51 -2.53
N LEU A 539 30.63 16.41 -2.41
CA LEU A 539 30.30 15.17 -3.10
C LEU A 539 28.97 14.58 -2.59
N THR A 540 28.71 14.64 -1.27
CA THR A 540 27.44 14.20 -0.70
C THR A 540 26.27 15.01 -1.26
N GLY A 541 26.41 16.33 -1.30
CA GLY A 541 25.38 17.22 -1.87
C GLY A 541 25.12 16.95 -3.37
N TRP A 542 26.19 16.76 -4.14
CA TRP A 542 26.07 16.45 -5.56
C TRP A 542 25.41 15.08 -5.79
N LEU A 543 25.82 14.05 -5.07
CA LEU A 543 25.22 12.71 -5.17
C LEU A 543 23.75 12.71 -4.75
N PHE A 544 23.40 13.43 -3.69
CA PHE A 544 22.00 13.50 -3.24
C PHE A 544 21.07 14.15 -4.28
N VAL A 545 21.58 15.13 -5.02
CA VAL A 545 20.81 15.77 -6.10
C VAL A 545 20.73 14.87 -7.34
N SER A 546 21.82 14.19 -7.67
CA SER A 546 21.92 13.40 -8.93
C SER A 546 21.28 12.02 -8.85
N ILE A 547 21.19 11.40 -7.66
CA ILE A 547 20.67 10.05 -7.51
C ILE A 547 19.19 9.97 -7.88
N PRO A 548 18.77 8.97 -8.66
CA PRO A 548 17.36 8.73 -8.94
C PRO A 548 16.59 8.44 -7.66
N LYS A 549 15.39 9.01 -7.54
CA LYS A 549 14.55 8.91 -6.34
C LYS A 549 13.24 8.22 -6.65
N THR A 550 12.76 7.42 -5.71
CA THR A 550 11.45 6.75 -5.78
C THR A 550 10.75 6.85 -4.43
N PHE A 551 9.45 6.55 -4.41
CA PHE A 551 8.70 6.52 -3.15
C PHE A 551 9.04 5.27 -2.34
N MET A 552 8.69 4.11 -2.88
CA MET A 552 8.99 2.79 -2.30
C MET A 552 9.59 1.90 -3.39
N PRO A 553 10.44 0.93 -3.05
CA PRO A 553 10.85 -0.08 -4.00
C PRO A 553 9.65 -0.90 -4.47
N GLU A 554 9.58 -1.21 -5.76
CA GLU A 554 8.56 -2.11 -6.28
C GLU A 554 8.79 -3.53 -5.78
N GLN A 555 7.75 -4.11 -5.19
CA GLN A 555 7.79 -5.45 -4.59
C GLN A 555 7.34 -6.50 -5.57
N ASP A 556 7.96 -7.67 -5.50
CA ASP A 556 7.47 -8.88 -6.15
C ASP A 556 6.65 -9.71 -5.16
N THR A 557 5.34 -9.53 -5.19
CA THR A 557 4.41 -10.28 -4.34
C THR A 557 3.92 -11.60 -4.97
N GLY A 558 4.43 -11.95 -6.15
CA GLY A 558 3.98 -13.12 -6.90
C GLY A 558 2.57 -12.98 -7.48
N ARG A 559 2.02 -11.77 -7.52
CA ARG A 559 0.66 -11.49 -8.00
C ARG A 559 0.66 -10.31 -8.95
N LEU A 560 -0.09 -10.46 -10.04
CA LEU A 560 -0.32 -9.39 -11.00
C LEU A 560 -1.81 -9.06 -11.06
N ALA A 561 -2.12 -7.81 -11.23
CA ALA A 561 -3.44 -7.33 -11.61
C ALA A 561 -3.40 -6.90 -13.08
N GLY A 562 -4.34 -7.36 -13.86
CA GLY A 562 -4.51 -7.02 -15.27
C GLY A 562 -5.78 -6.22 -15.47
N PHE A 563 -5.70 -5.16 -16.26
CA PHE A 563 -6.84 -4.32 -16.65
C PHE A 563 -6.93 -4.29 -18.16
N ILE A 564 -8.04 -4.78 -18.69
CA ILE A 564 -8.32 -4.77 -20.12
C ILE A 564 -9.05 -3.48 -20.46
N SER A 565 -8.56 -2.77 -21.45
CA SER A 565 -9.22 -1.62 -22.07
C SER A 565 -9.34 -1.89 -23.56
N ALA A 566 -10.59 -2.09 -24.01
CA ALA A 566 -10.89 -2.37 -25.39
C ALA A 566 -11.38 -1.10 -26.12
N ASP A 567 -11.60 -1.21 -27.42
CA ASP A 567 -12.21 -0.16 -28.22
C ASP A 567 -13.50 0.34 -27.56
N GLN A 568 -13.74 1.65 -27.61
CA GLN A 568 -14.88 2.28 -26.96
C GLN A 568 -16.23 1.87 -27.56
N SER A 569 -16.25 1.34 -28.77
CA SER A 569 -17.45 0.85 -29.46
C SER A 569 -17.63 -0.66 -29.40
N ILE A 570 -16.78 -1.36 -28.66
CA ILE A 570 -16.78 -2.84 -28.60
C ILE A 570 -18.10 -3.38 -28.03
N SER A 571 -18.63 -4.45 -28.62
CA SER A 571 -19.76 -5.19 -28.08
C SER A 571 -19.33 -6.09 -26.91
N PHE A 572 -20.28 -6.48 -26.07
CA PHE A 572 -20.02 -7.42 -24.98
C PHE A 572 -19.49 -8.78 -25.47
N GLN A 573 -20.04 -9.31 -26.59
CA GLN A 573 -19.56 -10.59 -27.16
C GLN A 573 -18.10 -10.49 -27.59
N ALA A 574 -17.72 -9.40 -28.27
CA ALA A 574 -16.35 -9.18 -28.67
C ALA A 574 -15.43 -8.97 -27.44
N MET A 575 -15.91 -8.26 -26.41
CA MET A 575 -15.16 -8.08 -25.17
C MET A 575 -14.92 -9.39 -24.42
N ARG A 576 -15.92 -10.27 -24.38
CA ARG A 576 -15.79 -11.61 -23.79
C ARG A 576 -14.74 -12.45 -24.53
N SER A 577 -14.71 -12.38 -25.87
CA SER A 577 -13.68 -13.04 -26.66
C SER A 577 -12.29 -12.48 -26.34
N LYS A 578 -12.15 -11.15 -26.21
CA LYS A 578 -10.88 -10.54 -25.83
C LYS A 578 -10.40 -10.97 -24.46
N LEU A 579 -11.29 -11.07 -23.48
CA LEU A 579 -10.95 -11.60 -22.15
C LEU A 579 -10.38 -13.01 -22.28
N GLN A 580 -11.01 -13.87 -23.06
CA GLN A 580 -10.56 -15.24 -23.28
C GLN A 580 -9.18 -15.27 -23.93
N ASP A 581 -8.98 -14.52 -25.03
CA ASP A 581 -7.71 -14.44 -25.75
C ASP A 581 -6.56 -14.00 -24.82
N PHE A 582 -6.78 -12.96 -24.02
CA PHE A 582 -5.77 -12.50 -23.06
C PHE A 582 -5.49 -13.52 -21.96
N MET A 583 -6.52 -14.19 -21.45
CA MET A 583 -6.33 -15.24 -20.45
C MET A 583 -5.54 -16.42 -20.99
N GLU A 584 -5.72 -16.79 -22.26
CA GLU A 584 -4.95 -17.85 -22.91
C GLU A 584 -3.48 -17.45 -23.12
N ILE A 585 -3.22 -16.22 -23.58
CA ILE A 585 -1.86 -15.69 -23.77
C ILE A 585 -1.11 -15.64 -22.44
N VAL A 586 -1.73 -15.09 -21.39
CA VAL A 586 -1.10 -14.98 -20.08
C VAL A 586 -0.94 -16.35 -19.41
N GLY A 587 -1.95 -17.21 -19.50
CA GLY A 587 -1.92 -18.55 -18.92
C GLY A 587 -0.89 -19.49 -19.56
N ALA A 588 -0.48 -19.21 -20.81
CA ALA A 588 0.56 -19.97 -21.50
C ALA A 588 2.00 -19.62 -21.05
N ASP A 589 2.19 -18.56 -20.29
CA ASP A 589 3.50 -18.17 -19.77
C ASP A 589 3.97 -19.16 -18.67
N PRO A 590 5.21 -19.67 -18.73
CA PRO A 590 5.70 -20.66 -17.77
C PRO A 590 5.80 -20.14 -16.32
N ALA A 591 5.88 -18.83 -16.13
CA ALA A 591 5.93 -18.22 -14.80
C ALA A 591 4.55 -18.08 -14.13
N VAL A 592 3.46 -18.26 -14.87
CA VAL A 592 2.09 -18.12 -14.39
C VAL A 592 1.57 -19.43 -13.81
N ASP A 593 1.02 -19.37 -12.61
CA ASP A 593 0.36 -20.51 -11.95
C ASP A 593 -1.13 -20.56 -12.26
N SER A 594 -1.84 -19.45 -12.10
CA SER A 594 -3.27 -19.37 -12.37
C SER A 594 -3.70 -17.99 -12.87
N VAL A 595 -4.75 -17.97 -13.68
CA VAL A 595 -5.39 -16.77 -14.19
C VAL A 595 -6.88 -16.87 -13.97
N VAL A 596 -7.46 -15.83 -13.39
CA VAL A 596 -8.90 -15.65 -13.29
C VAL A 596 -9.27 -14.26 -13.79
N GLY A 597 -10.41 -14.11 -14.42
CA GLY A 597 -10.82 -12.82 -14.95
C GLY A 597 -12.32 -12.72 -15.15
N PHE A 598 -12.78 -11.49 -15.23
CA PHE A 598 -14.16 -11.18 -15.54
C PHE A 598 -14.28 -9.88 -16.34
N THR A 599 -15.37 -9.77 -17.08
CA THR A 599 -15.78 -8.56 -17.79
C THR A 599 -17.25 -8.29 -17.55
N GLY A 600 -17.66 -7.05 -17.75
CA GLY A 600 -19.02 -6.57 -17.45
C GLY A 600 -19.03 -5.68 -16.21
N GLY A 601 -20.19 -5.17 -15.85
CA GLY A 601 -20.38 -4.24 -14.74
C GLY A 601 -20.36 -2.79 -15.19
N MET A 602 -19.47 -1.94 -14.65
CA MET A 602 -19.56 -0.48 -14.86
C MET A 602 -19.26 -0.02 -16.30
N ARG A 603 -18.39 -0.69 -17.03
CA ARG A 603 -18.04 -0.35 -18.42
C ARG A 603 -18.06 -1.61 -19.31
N THR A 604 -18.58 -1.47 -20.51
CA THR A 604 -18.67 -2.56 -21.47
C THR A 604 -17.34 -2.92 -22.12
N ASN A 605 -16.42 -1.95 -22.22
CA ASN A 605 -15.12 -2.11 -22.84
C ASN A 605 -13.98 -2.39 -21.86
N SER A 606 -14.29 -2.80 -20.65
CA SER A 606 -13.28 -3.08 -19.62
C SER A 606 -13.41 -4.49 -19.05
N GLY A 607 -12.29 -5.02 -18.62
CA GLY A 607 -12.22 -6.30 -17.91
C GLY A 607 -11.09 -6.28 -16.89
N SER A 608 -11.21 -7.17 -15.92
CA SER A 608 -10.19 -7.34 -14.87
C SER A 608 -9.66 -8.77 -14.89
N MET A 609 -8.36 -8.91 -14.72
CA MET A 609 -7.68 -10.18 -14.59
C MET A 609 -6.85 -10.19 -13.33
N PHE A 610 -6.82 -11.34 -12.67
CA PHE A 610 -5.99 -11.59 -11.50
C PHE A 610 -5.10 -12.79 -11.79
N ILE A 611 -3.80 -12.58 -11.68
CA ILE A 611 -2.79 -13.53 -12.10
C ILE A 611 -1.94 -13.88 -10.89
N SER A 612 -1.83 -15.16 -10.58
CA SER A 612 -0.90 -15.67 -9.59
C SER A 612 0.31 -16.24 -10.32
N LEU A 613 1.49 -15.77 -9.94
CA LEU A 613 2.76 -16.31 -10.43
C LEU A 613 3.19 -17.50 -9.57
N LYS A 614 3.98 -18.39 -10.15
CA LYS A 614 4.65 -19.45 -9.39
C LYS A 614 5.56 -18.86 -8.33
N PRO A 615 5.85 -19.58 -7.24
CA PRO A 615 6.80 -19.12 -6.24
C PRO A 615 8.13 -18.65 -6.87
N LEU A 616 8.77 -17.64 -6.30
CA LEU A 616 9.99 -17.06 -6.83
C LEU A 616 11.12 -18.11 -6.97
N SER A 617 11.17 -19.09 -6.08
CA SER A 617 12.10 -20.23 -6.15
C SER A 617 11.96 -21.09 -7.41
N GLU A 618 10.76 -21.18 -7.99
CA GLU A 618 10.48 -21.98 -9.18
C GLU A 618 10.65 -21.17 -10.47
N ARG A 619 10.18 -19.90 -10.51
CA ARG A 619 10.23 -19.07 -11.71
C ARG A 619 11.57 -18.37 -11.96
N LYS A 620 12.37 -18.12 -10.90
CA LYS A 620 13.69 -17.46 -10.93
C LYS A 620 13.73 -16.03 -11.51
N GLU A 621 12.66 -15.57 -12.10
CA GLU A 621 12.49 -14.23 -12.66
C GLU A 621 11.60 -13.39 -11.76
N ASN A 622 11.85 -12.08 -11.67
CA ASN A 622 10.99 -11.20 -10.92
C ASN A 622 9.69 -10.87 -11.69
N ALA A 623 8.70 -10.33 -11.01
CA ALA A 623 7.41 -9.99 -11.61
C ALA A 623 7.55 -8.95 -12.74
N GLN A 624 8.48 -8.00 -12.65
CA GLN A 624 8.71 -6.98 -13.68
C GLN A 624 9.24 -7.58 -14.98
N ALA A 625 10.13 -8.56 -14.90
CA ALA A 625 10.61 -9.29 -16.08
C ALA A 625 9.49 -10.07 -16.77
N VAL A 626 8.61 -10.69 -16.00
CA VAL A 626 7.42 -11.38 -16.52
C VAL A 626 6.47 -10.40 -17.22
N ILE A 627 6.20 -9.24 -16.59
CA ILE A 627 5.37 -8.17 -17.17
C ILE A 627 5.98 -7.67 -18.48
N ALA A 628 7.29 -7.39 -18.52
CA ALA A 628 7.97 -6.92 -19.72
C ALA A 628 7.86 -7.93 -20.87
N ARG A 629 8.09 -9.21 -20.61
CA ARG A 629 7.94 -10.29 -21.60
C ARG A 629 6.50 -10.43 -22.10
N LEU A 630 5.52 -10.36 -21.21
CA LEU A 630 4.10 -10.43 -21.58
C LEU A 630 3.66 -9.21 -22.37
N ARG A 631 4.15 -8.02 -22.04
CA ARG A 631 3.84 -6.77 -22.75
C ARG A 631 4.11 -6.89 -24.25
N ASP A 632 5.25 -7.47 -24.64
CA ASP A 632 5.61 -7.65 -26.05
C ASP A 632 4.68 -8.64 -26.78
N LYS A 633 4.18 -9.64 -26.07
CA LYS A 633 3.20 -10.60 -26.64
C LYS A 633 1.80 -9.97 -26.73
N LEU A 634 1.38 -9.25 -25.71
CA LEU A 634 0.06 -8.64 -25.61
C LEU A 634 -0.14 -7.47 -26.58
N ALA A 635 0.93 -6.75 -26.90
CA ALA A 635 0.91 -5.65 -27.88
C ALA A 635 0.47 -6.08 -29.30
N LYS A 636 0.51 -7.38 -29.60
CA LYS A 636 0.11 -7.94 -30.90
C LYS A 636 -1.38 -8.18 -31.03
N GLU A 637 -2.13 -8.13 -29.94
CA GLU A 637 -3.58 -8.32 -29.96
C GLU A 637 -4.30 -7.04 -30.45
N PRO A 638 -5.10 -7.13 -31.51
CA PRO A 638 -5.81 -5.97 -32.04
C PRO A 638 -7.06 -5.64 -31.24
N GLY A 639 -7.43 -4.39 -31.19
CA GLY A 639 -8.74 -3.90 -30.68
C GLY A 639 -8.88 -3.85 -29.17
N ALA A 640 -7.88 -4.28 -28.42
CA ALA A 640 -7.84 -4.17 -26.96
C ALA A 640 -6.41 -4.15 -26.44
N SER A 641 -6.19 -3.57 -25.27
CA SER A 641 -4.93 -3.57 -24.55
C SER A 641 -5.10 -4.15 -23.15
N LEU A 642 -4.15 -4.97 -22.74
CA LEU A 642 -4.07 -5.48 -21.37
C LEU A 642 -2.91 -4.78 -20.66
N TYR A 643 -3.21 -4.08 -19.58
CA TYR A 643 -2.23 -3.43 -18.70
C TYR A 643 -1.98 -4.29 -17.48
N LEU A 644 -0.73 -4.69 -17.27
CA LEU A 644 -0.32 -5.55 -16.15
C LEU A 644 0.44 -4.75 -15.10
N ASN A 645 0.06 -4.92 -13.84
CA ASN A 645 0.71 -4.29 -12.71
C ASN A 645 1.06 -5.35 -11.65
N ALA A 646 2.28 -5.29 -11.11
CA ALA A 646 2.61 -6.06 -9.92
C ALA A 646 1.82 -5.53 -8.71
N VAL A 647 1.14 -6.41 -8.00
CA VAL A 647 0.35 -6.04 -6.82
C VAL A 647 1.30 -5.64 -5.69
N GLN A 648 1.15 -4.42 -5.17
CA GLN A 648 1.95 -3.88 -4.08
C GLN A 648 1.24 -4.01 -2.73
N ASP A 649 2.00 -4.15 -1.66
CA ASP A 649 1.44 -4.21 -0.30
C ASP A 649 0.99 -2.84 0.22
N LEU A 650 1.64 -1.76 -0.23
CA LEU A 650 1.26 -0.39 0.05
C LEU A 650 0.75 0.29 -1.22
N ARG A 651 -0.50 0.72 -1.20
CA ARG A 651 -1.07 1.62 -2.19
C ARG A 651 -1.57 2.89 -1.52
N VAL A 652 -1.28 4.01 -2.14
CA VAL A 652 -1.64 5.33 -1.62
C VAL A 652 -2.82 5.89 -2.41
N GLY A 653 -3.80 6.45 -1.69
CA GLY A 653 -5.02 7.01 -2.27
C GLY A 653 -6.13 5.97 -2.46
N GLY A 654 -7.32 6.46 -2.82
CA GLY A 654 -8.54 5.65 -3.02
C GLY A 654 -8.93 5.49 -4.49
N ARG A 655 -8.25 6.16 -5.42
CA ARG A 655 -8.61 6.20 -6.84
C ARG A 655 -8.21 4.91 -7.54
N GLU A 656 -9.16 4.25 -8.20
CA GLU A 656 -8.88 3.12 -9.08
C GLU A 656 -8.10 3.59 -10.33
N SER A 657 -7.13 2.80 -10.76
CA SER A 657 -6.29 3.09 -11.91
C SER A 657 -5.85 1.81 -12.61
N ASN A 658 -5.70 1.90 -13.92
CA ASN A 658 -5.18 0.82 -14.77
C ASN A 658 -3.64 0.69 -14.70
N ALA A 659 -2.97 1.61 -14.02
CA ALA A 659 -1.52 1.62 -13.87
C ALA A 659 -1.12 2.03 -12.45
N GLY A 660 0.16 1.89 -12.13
CA GLY A 660 0.69 2.12 -10.78
C GLY A 660 0.70 3.59 -10.35
N TYR A 661 0.81 4.51 -11.29
CA TYR A 661 0.95 5.95 -11.05
C TYR A 661 -0.07 6.76 -11.83
N GLN A 662 -0.42 7.94 -11.32
CA GLN A 662 -1.52 8.75 -11.84
C GLN A 662 -1.12 10.22 -11.93
N TYR A 663 -1.59 10.85 -13.01
CA TYR A 663 -1.54 12.29 -13.22
C TYR A 663 -2.94 12.80 -13.53
N SER A 664 -3.50 13.64 -12.68
CA SER A 664 -4.87 14.16 -12.79
C SER A 664 -4.90 15.48 -13.52
N LEU A 665 -5.82 15.61 -14.46
CA LEU A 665 -6.15 16.85 -15.16
C LEU A 665 -7.50 17.33 -14.67
N LEU A 666 -7.57 18.57 -14.20
CA LEU A 666 -8.78 19.19 -13.66
C LEU A 666 -9.14 20.42 -14.48
N SER A 667 -10.41 20.58 -14.79
CA SER A 667 -10.94 21.79 -15.44
C SER A 667 -12.37 22.06 -15.03
N ASP A 668 -12.71 23.31 -14.90
CA ASP A 668 -14.08 23.76 -14.74
C ASP A 668 -14.82 23.84 -16.12
N ASP A 669 -14.05 23.78 -17.22
CA ASP A 669 -14.55 23.68 -18.59
C ASP A 669 -14.27 22.30 -19.18
N LEU A 670 -15.31 21.51 -19.34
CA LEU A 670 -15.24 20.16 -19.89
C LEU A 670 -14.71 20.14 -21.33
N ASN A 671 -15.01 21.18 -22.13
CA ASN A 671 -14.54 21.27 -23.52
C ASN A 671 -13.03 21.51 -23.58
N ALA A 672 -12.51 22.36 -22.69
CA ALA A 672 -11.07 22.55 -22.56
C ALA A 672 -10.37 21.24 -22.17
N LEU A 673 -10.92 20.49 -21.21
CA LEU A 673 -10.41 19.20 -20.79
C LEU A 673 -10.39 18.19 -21.95
N ARG A 674 -11.49 18.04 -22.65
CA ARG A 674 -11.61 17.16 -23.83
C ARG A 674 -10.65 17.51 -24.98
N THR A 675 -10.30 18.78 -25.11
CA THR A 675 -9.36 19.26 -26.14
C THR A 675 -7.91 18.96 -25.77
N TRP A 676 -7.54 19.16 -24.51
CA TRP A 676 -6.15 19.10 -24.07
C TRP A 676 -5.71 17.70 -23.61
N GLU A 677 -6.59 16.92 -22.99
CA GLU A 677 -6.25 15.56 -22.53
C GLU A 677 -5.63 14.69 -23.62
N PRO A 678 -6.21 14.58 -24.83
CA PRO A 678 -5.63 13.73 -25.88
C PRO A 678 -4.24 14.18 -26.31
N LYS A 679 -3.97 15.48 -26.34
CA LYS A 679 -2.67 16.05 -26.67
C LYS A 679 -1.62 15.73 -25.59
N ILE A 680 -2.02 15.89 -24.33
CA ILE A 680 -1.16 15.59 -23.18
C ILE A 680 -0.86 14.10 -23.13
N ARG A 681 -1.87 13.26 -23.26
CA ARG A 681 -1.72 11.80 -23.27
C ARG A 681 -0.82 11.31 -24.41
N GLN A 682 -0.96 11.87 -25.62
CA GLN A 682 -0.10 11.54 -26.74
C GLN A 682 1.36 11.95 -26.46
N ALA A 683 1.57 13.12 -25.89
CA ALA A 683 2.90 13.57 -25.51
C ALA A 683 3.53 12.68 -24.42
N PHE A 684 2.75 12.25 -23.43
CA PHE A 684 3.22 11.33 -22.41
C PHE A 684 3.54 9.95 -22.96
N SER A 685 2.74 9.45 -23.91
CA SER A 685 2.97 8.17 -24.58
C SER A 685 4.27 8.14 -25.39
N ALA A 686 4.76 9.29 -25.82
CA ALA A 686 6.01 9.43 -26.55
C ALA A 686 7.26 9.49 -25.64
N LEU A 687 7.07 9.63 -24.32
CA LEU A 687 8.17 9.71 -23.37
C LEU A 687 8.75 8.31 -23.08
N PRO A 688 10.08 8.13 -23.23
CA PRO A 688 10.71 6.84 -22.94
C PRO A 688 10.72 6.50 -21.43
N GLN A 689 10.45 7.48 -20.54
CA GLN A 689 10.37 7.30 -19.10
C GLN A 689 9.01 6.75 -18.63
N LEU A 690 8.03 6.66 -19.52
CA LEU A 690 6.69 6.19 -19.20
C LEU A 690 6.35 4.94 -20.00
N ALA A 691 5.61 4.02 -19.37
CA ALA A 691 5.05 2.84 -20.01
C ALA A 691 3.55 2.74 -19.71
N ASP A 692 2.82 2.01 -20.55
CA ASP A 692 1.40 1.71 -20.37
C ASP A 692 0.53 2.96 -20.14
N VAL A 693 0.86 4.06 -20.82
CA VAL A 693 0.13 5.32 -20.69
C VAL A 693 -1.30 5.15 -21.21
N ASN A 694 -2.25 5.38 -20.34
CA ASN A 694 -3.67 5.26 -20.64
C ASN A 694 -4.46 6.35 -19.91
N SER A 695 -5.73 6.50 -20.28
CA SER A 695 -6.60 7.54 -19.75
C SER A 695 -7.97 6.97 -19.41
N ASP A 696 -8.60 7.52 -18.39
CA ASP A 696 -9.98 7.27 -18.03
C ASP A 696 -10.98 8.11 -18.87
N GLN A 697 -10.50 9.07 -19.64
CA GLN A 697 -11.33 9.83 -20.58
C GLN A 697 -11.64 9.00 -21.84
N GLN A 698 -12.89 8.64 -22.00
CA GLN A 698 -13.40 7.82 -23.10
C GLN A 698 -14.62 8.48 -23.70
N ASP A 699 -14.41 9.37 -24.67
CA ASP A 699 -15.46 10.22 -25.29
C ASP A 699 -15.90 9.76 -26.70
N LYS A 700 -15.41 8.61 -27.16
CA LYS A 700 -15.64 8.08 -28.50
C LYS A 700 -16.55 6.84 -28.50
N GLY A 701 -17.33 6.66 -27.43
CA GLY A 701 -18.35 5.62 -27.41
C GLY A 701 -19.36 5.85 -28.53
N SER A 702 -19.80 4.76 -29.20
CA SER A 702 -20.82 4.86 -30.22
C SER A 702 -22.19 5.21 -29.61
N GLU A 703 -22.78 6.26 -30.07
CA GLU A 703 -24.11 6.72 -29.68
C GLU A 703 -25.00 6.88 -30.91
N MET A 704 -26.27 6.67 -30.70
CA MET A 704 -27.30 7.04 -31.65
C MET A 704 -28.11 8.19 -31.05
N ALA A 705 -27.85 9.41 -31.52
CA ALA A 705 -28.56 10.59 -31.05
C ALA A 705 -29.95 10.69 -31.73
N LEU A 706 -31.01 10.62 -30.91
CA LEU A 706 -32.38 10.78 -31.36
C LEU A 706 -32.87 12.22 -31.12
N THR A 707 -33.50 12.77 -32.13
CA THR A 707 -34.18 14.09 -32.06
C THR A 707 -35.66 13.93 -32.33
N TYR A 708 -36.47 14.35 -31.36
CA TYR A 708 -37.92 14.35 -31.52
C TYR A 708 -38.43 15.57 -32.28
N ASP A 709 -39.30 15.34 -33.28
CA ASP A 709 -40.11 16.39 -33.88
C ASP A 709 -41.36 16.62 -33.06
N ARG A 710 -41.36 17.62 -32.20
CA ARG A 710 -42.43 17.92 -31.27
C ARG A 710 -43.72 18.35 -31.94
N GLU A 711 -43.66 18.96 -33.13
CA GLU A 711 -44.86 19.30 -33.91
C GLU A 711 -45.53 18.05 -34.46
N SER A 712 -44.76 17.13 -35.01
CA SER A 712 -45.28 15.85 -35.49
C SER A 712 -45.87 15.04 -34.36
N MET A 713 -45.22 15.00 -33.19
CA MET A 713 -45.70 14.34 -32.00
C MET A 713 -47.06 14.88 -31.57
N ALA A 714 -47.21 16.19 -31.49
CA ALA A 714 -48.48 16.83 -31.12
C ALA A 714 -49.60 16.51 -32.10
N ARG A 715 -49.32 16.51 -33.43
CA ARG A 715 -50.28 16.13 -34.46
C ARG A 715 -50.69 14.65 -34.38
N LEU A 716 -49.77 13.80 -33.96
CA LEU A 716 -50.00 12.34 -33.85
C LEU A 716 -50.59 11.93 -32.50
N GLY A 717 -50.78 12.87 -31.58
CA GLY A 717 -51.27 12.61 -30.23
C GLY A 717 -50.30 11.78 -29.36
N ILE A 718 -49.00 12.07 -29.44
CA ILE A 718 -47.93 11.36 -28.70
C ILE A 718 -47.24 12.32 -27.78
N ASP A 719 -47.11 11.95 -26.52
CA ASP A 719 -46.34 12.67 -25.52
C ASP A 719 -44.88 12.24 -25.49
N VAL A 720 -44.00 13.16 -25.10
CA VAL A 720 -42.58 12.86 -24.93
C VAL A 720 -42.36 11.74 -23.89
N SER A 721 -43.20 11.70 -22.85
CA SER A 721 -43.11 10.65 -21.84
C SER A 721 -43.40 9.26 -22.40
N GLU A 722 -44.34 9.16 -23.36
CA GLU A 722 -44.65 7.90 -24.05
C GLU A 722 -43.51 7.44 -24.96
N ALA A 723 -42.89 8.39 -25.69
CA ALA A 723 -41.72 8.09 -26.52
C ALA A 723 -40.51 7.65 -25.67
N ASN A 724 -40.26 8.31 -24.55
CA ASN A 724 -39.21 7.91 -23.62
C ASN A 724 -39.52 6.55 -22.96
N ALA A 725 -40.76 6.30 -22.61
CA ALA A 725 -41.19 5.00 -22.07
C ALA A 725 -41.00 3.87 -23.09
N LEU A 726 -41.25 4.12 -24.37
CA LEU A 726 -40.99 3.17 -25.46
C LEU A 726 -39.49 2.78 -25.47
N LEU A 727 -38.59 3.76 -25.54
CA LEU A 727 -37.17 3.49 -25.59
C LEU A 727 -36.63 2.77 -24.32
N ASN A 728 -37.14 3.20 -23.16
CA ASN A 728 -36.75 2.53 -21.89
C ASN A 728 -37.26 1.08 -21.84
N ASN A 729 -38.49 0.82 -22.29
CA ASN A 729 -39.07 -0.53 -22.34
C ASN A 729 -38.36 -1.43 -23.37
N ALA A 730 -37.88 -0.83 -24.47
CA ALA A 730 -37.26 -1.57 -25.57
C ALA A 730 -35.75 -1.90 -25.29
N PHE A 731 -34.98 -0.94 -24.79
CA PHE A 731 -33.53 -1.02 -24.77
C PHE A 731 -32.90 -0.85 -23.37
N GLY A 732 -33.70 -0.43 -22.37
CA GLY A 732 -33.19 -0.09 -21.03
C GLY A 732 -33.00 -1.27 -20.07
N GLN A 733 -33.20 -2.53 -20.51
CA GLN A 733 -33.21 -3.70 -19.61
C GLN A 733 -34.07 -3.43 -18.37
N ARG A 734 -35.31 -3.04 -18.62
CA ARG A 734 -36.18 -2.50 -17.57
C ARG A 734 -36.58 -3.57 -16.57
N GLN A 735 -36.27 -3.34 -15.31
CA GLN A 735 -36.71 -4.17 -14.20
C GLN A 735 -38.17 -3.78 -13.89
N ILE A 736 -39.12 -4.68 -14.20
CA ILE A 736 -40.54 -4.38 -14.11
C ILE A 736 -41.12 -4.79 -12.77
N SER A 737 -40.80 -6.00 -12.32
CA SER A 737 -41.41 -6.62 -11.16
C SER A 737 -40.38 -7.33 -10.30
N THR A 738 -40.75 -7.57 -9.05
CA THR A 738 -39.89 -8.30 -8.11
C THR A 738 -40.55 -9.63 -7.73
N ILE A 739 -39.83 -10.71 -7.91
CA ILE A 739 -40.19 -12.06 -7.49
C ILE A 739 -39.65 -12.27 -6.10
N TYR A 740 -40.51 -12.47 -5.12
CA TYR A 740 -40.14 -12.69 -3.73
C TYR A 740 -40.03 -14.18 -3.44
N GLN A 741 -38.86 -14.64 -3.08
CA GLN A 741 -38.61 -15.99 -2.60
C GLN A 741 -38.12 -15.96 -1.14
N PRO A 742 -38.10 -17.11 -0.42
CA PRO A 742 -37.77 -17.12 1.02
C PRO A 742 -36.40 -16.60 1.36
N LEU A 743 -35.41 -16.78 0.47
CA LEU A 743 -34.02 -16.41 0.74
C LEU A 743 -33.54 -15.17 -0.05
N ASN A 744 -34.24 -14.81 -1.14
CA ASN A 744 -33.78 -13.71 -1.98
C ASN A 744 -34.95 -13.11 -2.78
N GLN A 745 -34.66 -12.02 -3.44
CA GLN A 745 -35.60 -11.34 -4.36
C GLN A 745 -34.96 -11.32 -5.75
N TYR A 746 -35.75 -11.72 -6.75
CA TYR A 746 -35.33 -11.73 -8.14
C TYR A 746 -36.13 -10.73 -8.94
N LYS A 747 -35.69 -10.41 -10.13
CA LYS A 747 -36.31 -9.41 -10.99
C LYS A 747 -36.94 -10.03 -12.21
N VAL A 748 -37.99 -9.41 -12.72
CA VAL A 748 -38.49 -9.63 -14.09
C VAL A 748 -37.92 -8.51 -14.93
N VAL A 749 -37.15 -8.85 -15.94
CA VAL A 749 -36.49 -7.90 -16.83
C VAL A 749 -37.09 -7.97 -18.20
N MET A 750 -37.46 -6.82 -18.77
CA MET A 750 -38.04 -6.71 -20.10
C MET A 750 -37.13 -5.91 -21.01
N GLU A 751 -36.93 -6.40 -22.21
CA GLU A 751 -36.30 -5.70 -23.33
C GLU A 751 -36.77 -6.26 -24.65
N VAL A 752 -36.46 -5.62 -25.77
CA VAL A 752 -36.67 -6.18 -27.10
C VAL A 752 -35.71 -7.34 -27.32
N ASP A 753 -36.21 -8.42 -27.95
CA ASP A 753 -35.40 -9.60 -28.22
C ASP A 753 -34.11 -9.21 -29.00
N PRO A 754 -32.91 -9.63 -28.54
CA PRO A 754 -31.64 -9.31 -29.17
C PRO A 754 -31.57 -9.60 -30.68
N ARG A 755 -32.38 -10.52 -31.19
CA ARG A 755 -32.45 -10.80 -32.63
C ARG A 755 -32.93 -9.59 -33.44
N TYR A 756 -33.72 -8.69 -32.86
CA TYR A 756 -34.26 -7.48 -33.50
C TYR A 756 -33.43 -6.22 -33.19
N THR A 757 -32.38 -6.31 -32.42
CA THR A 757 -31.54 -5.18 -31.98
C THR A 757 -30.08 -5.29 -32.46
N GLN A 758 -29.79 -6.15 -33.44
CA GLN A 758 -28.45 -6.39 -33.94
C GLN A 758 -27.92 -5.25 -34.81
N ASP A 759 -28.81 -4.38 -35.27
CA ASP A 759 -28.45 -3.29 -36.14
C ASP A 759 -29.34 -2.05 -35.85
N ILE A 760 -28.92 -0.89 -36.36
CA ILE A 760 -29.57 0.41 -36.14
C ILE A 760 -30.98 0.45 -36.70
N SER A 761 -31.32 -0.37 -37.70
CA SER A 761 -32.66 -0.51 -38.24
C SER A 761 -33.71 -0.96 -37.22
N ALA A 762 -33.26 -1.49 -36.07
CA ALA A 762 -34.13 -1.82 -34.94
C ALA A 762 -35.00 -0.64 -34.50
N LEU A 763 -34.50 0.60 -34.56
CA LEU A 763 -35.23 1.80 -34.18
C LEU A 763 -36.46 2.04 -35.09
N SER A 764 -36.36 1.67 -36.37
CA SER A 764 -37.47 1.80 -37.31
C SER A 764 -38.60 0.80 -37.07
N GLN A 765 -38.34 -0.26 -36.31
CA GLN A 765 -39.37 -1.26 -35.94
C GLN A 765 -40.11 -0.90 -34.64
N MET A 766 -39.66 0.14 -33.94
CA MET A 766 -40.31 0.60 -32.70
C MET A 766 -41.51 1.47 -33.01
N PHE A 767 -42.54 1.37 -32.19
CA PHE A 767 -43.77 2.12 -32.35
C PHE A 767 -44.41 2.47 -31.00
N VAL A 768 -45.21 3.51 -31.00
CA VAL A 768 -46.08 3.92 -29.89
C VAL A 768 -47.51 3.76 -30.31
N ILE A 769 -48.39 3.34 -29.41
CA ILE A 769 -49.82 3.38 -29.64
C ILE A 769 -50.36 4.70 -29.10
N ASN A 770 -50.89 5.54 -29.98
CA ASN A 770 -51.41 6.86 -29.62
C ASN A 770 -52.78 6.79 -28.91
N SER A 771 -53.27 7.93 -28.45
CA SER A 771 -54.58 8.04 -27.78
C SER A 771 -55.78 7.56 -28.62
N GLU A 772 -55.62 7.46 -29.96
CA GLU A 772 -56.66 6.94 -30.89
C GLU A 772 -56.53 5.40 -31.08
N GLY A 773 -55.58 4.75 -30.42
CA GLY A 773 -55.35 3.31 -30.58
C GLY A 773 -54.59 2.91 -31.83
N LYS A 774 -53.91 3.85 -32.52
CA LYS A 774 -53.13 3.58 -33.72
C LYS A 774 -51.67 3.38 -33.37
N ALA A 775 -51.04 2.37 -33.97
CA ALA A 775 -49.60 2.13 -33.87
C ALA A 775 -48.85 3.13 -34.78
N ILE A 776 -48.08 4.02 -34.18
CA ILE A 776 -47.29 5.05 -34.84
C ILE A 776 -45.82 4.68 -34.77
N PRO A 777 -45.14 4.42 -35.90
CA PRO A 777 -43.68 4.12 -35.91
C PRO A 777 -42.87 5.29 -35.37
N LEU A 778 -41.78 4.96 -34.66
CA LEU A 778 -40.86 5.96 -34.11
C LEU A 778 -40.32 6.88 -35.21
N SER A 779 -40.07 6.36 -36.41
CA SER A 779 -39.54 7.10 -37.56
C SER A 779 -40.46 8.23 -38.07
N TRP A 780 -41.75 8.29 -37.66
CA TRP A 780 -42.69 9.35 -38.07
C TRP A 780 -42.53 10.63 -37.26
N PHE A 781 -41.92 10.53 -36.04
CA PHE A 781 -41.79 11.67 -35.15
C PHE A 781 -40.39 11.78 -34.53
N ALA A 782 -39.44 10.90 -34.89
CA ALA A 782 -38.06 10.95 -34.41
C ALA A 782 -37.08 10.72 -35.56
N HIS A 783 -35.98 11.44 -35.51
CA HIS A 783 -34.86 11.25 -36.41
C HIS A 783 -33.65 10.86 -35.58
N TRP A 784 -32.78 10.02 -36.12
CA TRP A 784 -31.55 9.60 -35.45
C TRP A 784 -30.36 9.64 -36.36
N GLN A 785 -29.21 9.93 -35.76
CA GLN A 785 -27.92 9.97 -36.45
C GLN A 785 -26.82 9.43 -35.54
N PRO A 786 -25.77 8.82 -36.11
CA PRO A 786 -24.63 8.39 -35.34
C PRO A 786 -23.96 9.59 -34.68
N ALA A 787 -23.55 9.43 -33.42
CA ALA A 787 -22.85 10.41 -32.64
C ALA A 787 -21.81 9.69 -31.72
N ASN A 788 -21.01 10.46 -31.03
CA ASN A 788 -20.11 9.95 -30.01
C ASN A 788 -20.61 10.43 -28.65
N ALA A 789 -20.55 9.52 -27.67
CA ALA A 789 -20.85 9.82 -26.29
C ALA A 789 -19.74 9.35 -25.35
N PRO A 790 -19.58 9.98 -24.20
CA PRO A 790 -18.64 9.50 -23.19
C PRO A 790 -19.12 8.17 -22.60
N LEU A 791 -18.19 7.23 -22.42
CA LEU A 791 -18.45 5.99 -21.69
C LEU A 791 -18.44 6.18 -20.19
N SER A 792 -17.78 7.23 -19.72
CA SER A 792 -17.77 7.64 -18.31
C SER A 792 -17.62 9.15 -18.17
N VAL A 793 -18.19 9.69 -17.08
CA VAL A 793 -17.99 11.08 -16.64
C VAL A 793 -17.35 11.03 -15.28
N ASN A 794 -16.19 11.67 -15.16
CA ASN A 794 -15.38 11.66 -13.94
C ASN A 794 -15.32 13.06 -13.34
N HIS A 795 -15.47 13.15 -12.01
CA HIS A 795 -15.26 14.37 -11.25
C HIS A 795 -14.21 14.18 -10.16
N GLU A 796 -13.53 15.26 -9.84
CA GLU A 796 -12.70 15.36 -8.65
C GLU A 796 -13.09 16.64 -7.90
N GLY A 797 -13.49 16.49 -6.65
CA GLY A 797 -14.21 17.53 -5.95
C GLY A 797 -15.55 17.82 -6.65
N LEU A 798 -15.71 19.00 -7.21
CA LEU A 798 -16.87 19.39 -8.02
C LEU A 798 -16.50 19.76 -9.47
N SER A 799 -15.24 19.54 -9.85
CA SER A 799 -14.72 19.85 -11.18
C SER A 799 -14.65 18.62 -12.07
N ALA A 800 -14.77 18.81 -13.39
CA ALA A 800 -14.52 17.73 -14.34
C ALA A 800 -13.05 17.31 -14.26
N ALA A 801 -12.82 16.01 -14.27
CA ALA A 801 -11.51 15.41 -14.11
C ALA A 801 -11.22 14.37 -15.19
N SER A 802 -9.96 14.26 -15.57
CA SER A 802 -9.44 13.14 -16.34
C SER A 802 -8.12 12.70 -15.74
N THR A 803 -7.95 11.39 -15.62
CA THR A 803 -6.73 10.81 -15.04
C THR A 803 -5.95 10.07 -16.11
N ILE A 804 -4.70 10.48 -16.30
CA ILE A 804 -3.72 9.77 -17.10
C ILE A 804 -2.94 8.86 -16.17
N SER A 805 -3.01 7.58 -16.43
CA SER A 805 -2.31 6.54 -15.66
C SER A 805 -1.11 6.04 -16.44
N PHE A 806 -0.04 5.70 -15.74
CA PHE A 806 1.21 5.23 -16.34
C PHE A 806 1.96 4.27 -15.42
N ASN A 807 2.80 3.45 -16.02
CA ASN A 807 3.79 2.63 -15.33
C ASN A 807 5.20 3.13 -15.62
N LEU A 808 6.17 2.64 -14.87
CA LEU A 808 7.58 2.92 -15.11
C LEU A 808 8.21 1.74 -15.86
N PRO A 809 8.98 1.99 -16.94
CA PRO A 809 9.83 0.98 -17.54
C PRO A 809 10.88 0.47 -16.54
N GLU A 810 11.40 -0.72 -16.75
CA GLU A 810 12.47 -1.26 -15.92
C GLU A 810 13.70 -0.31 -15.93
N GLY A 811 14.23 -0.02 -14.75
CA GLY A 811 15.36 0.88 -14.57
C GLY A 811 15.04 2.39 -14.55
N VAL A 812 13.78 2.78 -14.70
CA VAL A 812 13.34 4.18 -14.60
C VAL A 812 12.76 4.44 -13.22
N SER A 813 13.22 5.52 -12.57
CA SER A 813 12.71 5.96 -11.28
C SER A 813 11.52 6.91 -11.42
N LEU A 814 10.72 7.01 -10.34
CA LEU A 814 9.58 7.92 -10.30
C LEU A 814 10.01 9.39 -10.43
N SER A 815 11.18 9.77 -9.89
CA SER A 815 11.70 11.14 -10.04
C SER A 815 12.00 11.49 -11.49
N GLN A 816 12.61 10.57 -12.25
CA GLN A 816 12.89 10.77 -13.69
C GLN A 816 11.59 10.90 -14.49
N ALA A 817 10.59 10.09 -14.19
CA ALA A 817 9.27 10.18 -14.82
C ALA A 817 8.56 11.48 -14.49
N SER A 818 8.56 11.90 -13.23
CA SER A 818 7.94 13.16 -12.78
C SER A 818 8.58 14.38 -13.46
N ASP A 819 9.90 14.42 -13.53
CA ASP A 819 10.64 15.51 -14.19
C ASP A 819 10.34 15.55 -15.70
N ALA A 820 10.19 14.38 -16.34
CA ALA A 820 9.82 14.30 -17.75
C ALA A 820 8.39 14.80 -17.98
N ILE A 821 7.45 14.44 -17.12
CA ILE A 821 6.06 14.91 -17.17
C ILE A 821 5.98 16.43 -17.01
N GLU A 822 6.62 17.00 -16.00
CA GLU A 822 6.60 18.45 -15.75
C GLU A 822 7.21 19.25 -16.91
N ARG A 823 8.34 18.77 -17.45
CA ARG A 823 8.95 19.38 -18.64
C ARG A 823 8.04 19.32 -19.87
N THR A 824 7.35 18.20 -20.06
CA THR A 824 6.43 18.03 -21.18
C THR A 824 5.19 18.93 -21.02
N MET A 825 4.63 19.04 -19.82
CA MET A 825 3.51 19.95 -19.55
C MET A 825 3.89 21.41 -19.81
N THR A 826 5.08 21.82 -19.42
CA THR A 826 5.61 23.17 -19.69
C THR A 826 5.82 23.41 -21.17
N ALA A 827 6.38 22.43 -21.90
CA ALA A 827 6.65 22.53 -23.34
C ALA A 827 5.37 22.57 -24.19
N LEU A 828 4.29 21.90 -23.75
CA LEU A 828 3.00 21.92 -24.45
C LEU A 828 2.24 23.25 -24.33
N GLY A 829 2.59 24.11 -23.36
CA GLY A 829 1.91 25.39 -23.15
C GLY A 829 0.42 25.24 -22.80
N VAL A 830 0.10 24.29 -21.91
CA VAL A 830 -1.27 24.01 -21.47
C VAL A 830 -1.87 25.25 -20.81
N PRO A 831 -3.12 25.67 -21.18
CA PRO A 831 -3.74 26.86 -20.59
C PRO A 831 -4.02 26.66 -19.10
N SER A 832 -4.09 27.76 -18.34
CA SER A 832 -4.36 27.75 -16.91
C SER A 832 -5.76 27.22 -16.53
N SER A 833 -6.66 27.14 -17.50
CA SER A 833 -7.99 26.51 -17.32
C SER A 833 -7.91 24.98 -17.13
N VAL A 834 -6.82 24.36 -17.58
CA VAL A 834 -6.56 22.92 -17.37
C VAL A 834 -5.39 22.79 -16.41
N ARG A 835 -5.67 22.29 -15.22
CA ARG A 835 -4.68 22.12 -14.15
C ARG A 835 -4.26 20.68 -14.08
N GLY A 836 -2.95 20.42 -14.17
CA GLY A 836 -2.37 19.11 -13.99
C GLY A 836 -1.73 18.96 -12.61
N SER A 837 -1.93 17.80 -11.99
CA SER A 837 -1.29 17.46 -10.71
C SER A 837 -1.08 15.95 -10.59
N PHE A 838 -0.03 15.56 -9.87
CA PHE A 838 0.13 14.15 -9.52
C PHE A 838 -0.91 13.74 -8.50
N ALA A 839 -1.38 12.51 -8.60
CA ALA A 839 -2.36 11.91 -7.70
C ALA A 839 -1.84 10.59 -7.13
N GLY A 840 -2.44 10.13 -6.03
CA GLY A 840 -2.08 8.86 -5.40
C GLY A 840 -0.62 8.80 -4.95
N THR A 841 0.06 7.70 -5.25
CA THR A 841 1.46 7.46 -4.87
C THR A 841 2.42 8.53 -5.38
N ALA A 842 2.22 9.03 -6.60
CA ALA A 842 3.06 10.07 -7.17
C ALA A 842 2.91 11.43 -6.44
N GLN A 843 1.72 11.75 -5.97
CA GLN A 843 1.47 12.95 -5.15
C GLN A 843 2.20 12.88 -3.81
N VAL A 844 2.07 11.76 -3.10
CA VAL A 844 2.75 11.57 -1.81
C VAL A 844 4.26 11.56 -1.99
N PHE A 845 4.76 11.01 -3.07
CA PHE A 845 6.17 11.08 -3.42
C PHE A 845 6.66 12.54 -3.54
N GLN A 846 5.95 13.38 -4.29
CA GLN A 846 6.32 14.79 -4.41
C GLN A 846 6.26 15.54 -3.07
N GLN A 847 5.23 15.30 -2.27
CA GLN A 847 5.14 15.87 -0.93
C GLN A 847 6.28 15.41 -0.02
N SER A 848 6.69 14.14 -0.13
CA SER A 848 7.79 13.60 0.66
C SER A 848 9.13 14.19 0.28
N GLN A 849 9.38 14.46 -1.00
CA GLN A 849 10.63 15.07 -1.46
C GLN A 849 10.90 16.44 -0.82
N SER A 850 9.89 17.27 -0.69
CA SER A 850 10.02 18.60 -0.08
C SER A 850 10.34 18.52 1.41
N SER A 851 9.94 17.46 2.11
CA SER A 851 10.14 17.29 3.56
C SER A 851 11.40 16.51 3.92
N GLN A 852 12.00 15.75 3.00
CA GLN A 852 13.19 14.91 3.29
C GLN A 852 14.38 15.71 3.81
N LEU A 853 14.70 16.82 3.16
CA LEU A 853 15.82 17.68 3.56
C LEU A 853 15.60 18.28 4.95
N TRP A 854 14.38 18.79 5.21
CA TRP A 854 14.02 19.35 6.51
C TRP A 854 14.08 18.30 7.62
N LEU A 855 13.69 17.07 7.32
CA LEU A 855 13.76 15.96 8.26
C LEU A 855 15.20 15.62 8.64
N MET A 856 16.11 15.54 7.67
CA MET A 856 17.52 15.30 7.93
C MET A 856 18.14 16.44 8.75
N LEU A 857 17.84 17.69 8.41
CA LEU A 857 18.31 18.86 9.17
C LEU A 857 17.77 18.88 10.60
N ALA A 858 16.49 18.54 10.79
CA ALA A 858 15.90 18.44 12.12
C ALA A 858 16.52 17.32 12.96
N ALA A 859 16.83 16.17 12.35
CA ALA A 859 17.53 15.07 13.03
C ALA A 859 18.95 15.49 13.48
N ILE A 860 19.68 16.18 12.61
CA ILE A 860 21.01 16.72 12.94
C ILE A 860 20.91 17.77 14.06
N ALA A 861 19.91 18.66 14.00
CA ALA A 861 19.68 19.67 15.03
C ALA A 861 19.33 19.04 16.39
N ALA A 862 18.48 18.01 16.40
CA ALA A 862 18.11 17.27 17.63
C ALA A 862 19.35 16.62 18.27
N VAL A 863 20.20 16.00 17.46
CA VAL A 863 21.47 15.43 17.94
C VAL A 863 22.40 16.50 18.48
N TYR A 864 22.52 17.63 17.77
CA TYR A 864 23.35 18.75 18.23
C TYR A 864 22.90 19.26 19.61
N ILE A 865 21.59 19.45 19.79
CA ILE A 865 21.02 19.93 21.04
C ILE A 865 21.29 18.93 22.18
N VAL A 866 21.04 17.65 21.96
CA VAL A 866 21.25 16.61 22.99
C VAL A 866 22.73 16.52 23.36
N LEU A 867 23.62 16.50 22.38
CA LEU A 867 25.07 16.48 22.64
C LEU A 867 25.55 17.77 23.30
N GLY A 868 25.01 18.92 22.91
CA GLY A 868 25.32 20.20 23.53
C GLY A 868 24.95 20.25 25.00
N ILE A 869 23.80 19.72 25.38
CA ILE A 869 23.37 19.58 26.79
C ILE A 869 24.27 18.59 27.53
N LEU A 870 24.53 17.44 26.96
CA LEU A 870 25.34 16.39 27.63
C LEU A 870 26.78 16.80 27.86
N TYR A 871 27.42 17.50 26.92
CA TYR A 871 28.81 17.93 27.00
C TYR A 871 28.97 19.37 27.55
N GLU A 872 27.86 20.08 27.74
CA GLU A 872 27.86 21.50 28.15
C GLU A 872 28.80 22.36 27.28
N SER A 873 28.73 22.14 25.97
CA SER A 873 29.61 22.77 24.99
C SER A 873 28.89 23.00 23.66
N TYR A 874 29.20 24.11 23.01
CA TYR A 874 28.74 24.41 21.65
C TYR A 874 29.67 23.84 20.57
N VAL A 875 30.91 23.49 20.93
CA VAL A 875 31.97 23.11 19.98
C VAL A 875 32.10 21.62 19.83
N HIS A 876 32.02 20.84 20.91
CA HIS A 876 32.18 19.39 20.85
C HIS A 876 31.12 18.68 20.05
N PRO A 877 29.84 19.08 20.08
CA PRO A 877 28.83 18.52 19.19
C PRO A 877 29.17 18.72 17.71
N LEU A 878 29.71 19.85 17.30
CA LEU A 878 30.15 20.08 15.92
C LEU A 878 31.28 19.13 15.50
N THR A 879 32.24 18.85 16.39
CA THR A 879 33.32 17.88 16.15
C THR A 879 32.73 16.48 15.94
N ILE A 880 31.75 16.09 16.74
CA ILE A 880 31.11 14.78 16.67
C ILE A 880 30.29 14.68 15.38
N LEU A 881 29.51 15.70 15.02
CA LEU A 881 28.69 15.73 13.80
C LEU A 881 29.52 15.81 12.52
N SER A 882 30.81 16.18 12.58
CA SER A 882 31.70 16.18 11.43
C SER A 882 31.91 14.81 10.79
N THR A 883 31.48 13.73 11.43
CA THR A 883 31.52 12.38 10.90
C THR A 883 30.44 12.10 9.86
N LEU A 884 29.37 12.90 9.84
CA LEU A 884 28.17 12.64 9.00
C LEU A 884 28.45 12.72 7.49
N PRO A 885 29.21 13.68 6.94
CA PRO A 885 29.48 13.71 5.51
C PRO A 885 30.13 12.46 4.95
N SER A 886 31.01 11.83 5.69
CA SER A 886 31.67 10.58 5.28
C SER A 886 30.67 9.42 5.18
N ALA A 887 29.74 9.35 6.11
CA ALA A 887 28.67 8.35 6.06
C ALA A 887 27.70 8.63 4.90
N GLY A 888 27.34 9.88 4.67
CA GLY A 888 26.47 10.28 3.56
C GLY A 888 27.05 9.91 2.19
N VAL A 889 28.32 10.20 1.96
CA VAL A 889 29.03 9.80 0.74
C VAL A 889 29.00 8.29 0.56
N GLY A 890 29.33 7.53 1.61
CA GLY A 890 29.37 6.07 1.55
C GLY A 890 28.01 5.46 1.24
N ALA A 891 26.95 5.95 1.87
CA ALA A 891 25.58 5.49 1.64
C ALA A 891 25.13 5.74 0.21
N LEU A 892 25.30 6.96 -0.31
CA LEU A 892 24.86 7.34 -1.65
C LEU A 892 25.69 6.64 -2.75
N LEU A 893 27.00 6.49 -2.56
CA LEU A 893 27.85 5.73 -3.48
C LEU A 893 27.46 4.25 -3.53
N ALA A 894 27.14 3.64 -2.39
CA ALA A 894 26.69 2.26 -2.35
C ALA A 894 25.36 2.07 -3.08
N LEU A 895 24.41 2.98 -2.89
CA LEU A 895 23.14 2.94 -3.62
C LEU A 895 23.34 3.04 -5.14
N GLU A 896 24.23 3.93 -5.59
CA GLU A 896 24.56 4.08 -7.01
C GLU A 896 25.27 2.85 -7.56
N LEU A 897 26.22 2.28 -6.81
CA LEU A 897 26.96 1.09 -7.22
C LEU A 897 26.06 -0.14 -7.39
N PHE A 898 25.02 -0.27 -6.58
CA PHE A 898 24.04 -1.36 -6.65
C PHE A 898 22.80 -1.03 -7.50
N ASP A 899 22.84 0.07 -8.27
CA ASP A 899 21.70 0.55 -9.07
C ASP A 899 20.37 0.64 -8.31
N THR A 900 20.44 1.06 -7.05
CA THR A 900 19.30 1.15 -6.16
C THR A 900 18.86 2.61 -6.06
N PRO A 901 17.61 2.96 -6.42
CA PRO A 901 17.10 4.32 -6.27
C PRO A 901 17.01 4.71 -4.80
N PHE A 902 17.11 6.00 -4.53
CA PHE A 902 16.90 6.56 -3.19
C PHE A 902 15.40 6.55 -2.87
N SER A 903 15.00 5.67 -1.96
CA SER A 903 13.62 5.47 -1.52
C SER A 903 13.40 5.96 -0.08
N LEU A 904 12.17 5.89 0.41
CA LEU A 904 11.88 6.12 1.84
C LEU A 904 12.66 5.15 2.74
N ILE A 905 12.88 3.93 2.30
CA ILE A 905 13.67 2.95 3.05
C ILE A 905 15.14 3.39 3.13
N ALA A 906 15.71 3.89 2.03
CA ALA A 906 17.05 4.46 2.05
C ALA A 906 17.14 5.71 2.94
N LEU A 907 16.10 6.54 2.99
CA LEU A 907 16.01 7.67 3.92
C LEU A 907 16.08 7.22 5.39
N ILE A 908 15.39 6.15 5.75
CA ILE A 908 15.53 5.54 7.08
C ILE A 908 16.98 5.15 7.34
N GLY A 909 17.64 4.54 6.37
CA GLY A 909 19.05 4.18 6.46
C GLY A 909 19.96 5.39 6.71
N ILE A 910 19.74 6.49 6.05
CA ILE A 910 20.47 7.75 6.27
C ILE A 910 20.24 8.30 7.69
N LEU A 911 19.00 8.31 8.15
CA LEU A 911 18.66 8.76 9.50
C LEU A 911 19.31 7.87 10.57
N LEU A 912 19.33 6.57 10.35
CA LEU A 912 20.06 5.64 11.21
C LEU A 912 21.56 5.93 11.21
N LEU A 913 22.16 6.18 10.06
CA LEU A 913 23.58 6.53 9.95
C LEU A 913 23.91 7.81 10.73
N ILE A 914 23.03 8.82 10.70
CA ILE A 914 23.18 10.02 11.53
C ILE A 914 23.30 9.64 13.02
N GLY A 915 22.51 8.67 13.46
CA GLY A 915 22.57 8.18 14.83
C GLY A 915 23.81 7.34 15.17
N ILE A 916 24.23 6.49 14.25
CA ILE A 916 25.25 5.46 14.51
C ILE A 916 26.66 5.98 14.37
N VAL A 917 26.93 6.69 13.29
CA VAL A 917 28.30 7.05 12.88
C VAL A 917 28.99 7.96 13.90
N LYS A 918 28.20 8.83 14.54
CA LYS A 918 28.72 9.74 15.59
C LYS A 918 29.26 9.01 16.84
N LYS A 919 28.88 7.76 17.09
CA LYS A 919 29.33 7.03 18.29
C LYS A 919 30.87 6.90 18.37
N ASN A 920 31.49 6.68 17.22
CA ASN A 920 32.95 6.58 17.15
C ASN A 920 33.62 7.89 17.55
N ALA A 921 33.07 9.00 17.08
CA ALA A 921 33.53 10.33 17.46
C ALA A 921 33.26 10.62 18.94
N ILE A 922 32.11 10.21 19.49
CA ILE A 922 31.77 10.34 20.90
C ILE A 922 32.81 9.62 21.75
N MET A 923 33.16 8.39 21.42
CA MET A 923 34.17 7.62 22.14
C MET A 923 35.54 8.27 22.11
N MET A 924 35.97 8.80 20.97
CA MET A 924 37.24 9.49 20.83
C MET A 924 37.29 10.81 21.60
N VAL A 925 36.24 11.63 21.42
CA VAL A 925 36.19 12.97 22.05
C VAL A 925 36.03 12.89 23.55
N ASP A 926 35.24 11.98 24.07
CA ASP A 926 35.01 11.81 25.51
C ASP A 926 36.29 11.41 26.23
N PHE A 927 36.99 10.44 25.67
CA PHE A 927 38.31 10.02 26.21
C PHE A 927 39.38 11.09 26.10
N ALA A 928 39.39 11.84 25.00
CA ALA A 928 40.34 12.95 24.84
C ALA A 928 40.09 14.07 25.86
N LEU A 929 38.77 14.39 26.11
CA LEU A 929 38.42 15.38 27.14
C LEU A 929 38.79 14.91 28.55
N GLU A 930 38.58 13.66 28.87
CA GLU A 930 38.96 13.08 30.15
C GLU A 930 40.48 13.13 30.33
N ALA A 931 41.26 12.78 29.31
CA ALA A 931 42.71 12.85 29.32
C ALA A 931 43.25 14.30 29.48
N GLU A 932 42.62 15.27 28.85
CA GLU A 932 42.93 16.69 29.02
C GLU A 932 42.63 17.19 30.47
N ARG A 933 41.51 16.78 31.03
CA ARG A 933 41.05 17.25 32.36
C ARG A 933 41.83 16.60 33.50
N ASN A 934 42.05 15.30 33.42
CA ASN A 934 42.65 14.52 34.51
C ASN A 934 44.17 14.30 34.35
N GLY A 935 44.66 14.25 33.10
CA GLY A 935 46.06 13.91 32.78
C GLY A 935 46.93 15.08 32.42
N GLN A 936 46.40 16.32 32.36
CA GLN A 936 47.12 17.55 31.93
C GLN A 936 47.88 17.42 30.59
N LEU A 937 47.37 16.58 29.69
CA LEU A 937 47.95 16.37 28.37
C LEU A 937 47.55 17.52 27.41
N SER A 938 48.41 17.77 26.42
CA SER A 938 48.06 18.65 25.33
C SER A 938 46.89 18.07 24.52
N ALA A 939 46.06 18.90 23.85
CA ALA A 939 44.97 18.41 23.04
C ALA A 939 45.40 17.39 21.99
N ARG A 940 46.56 17.59 21.39
CA ARG A 940 47.10 16.67 20.40
C ARG A 940 47.46 15.30 21.01
N ASP A 941 48.10 15.26 22.13
CA ASP A 941 48.49 14.01 22.80
C ASP A 941 47.23 13.31 23.36
N ALA A 942 46.30 14.07 23.90
CA ALA A 942 45.07 13.55 24.43
C ALA A 942 44.22 12.84 23.34
N ILE A 943 44.04 13.47 22.17
CA ILE A 943 43.27 12.86 21.08
C ILE A 943 43.99 11.69 20.44
N PHE A 944 45.32 11.77 20.33
CA PHE A 944 46.15 10.66 19.82
C PHE A 944 46.03 9.43 20.70
N GLN A 945 46.17 9.60 22.02
CA GLN A 945 45.98 8.50 22.97
C GLN A 945 44.58 7.97 22.99
N ALA A 946 43.57 8.84 22.94
CA ALA A 946 42.17 8.45 22.88
C ALA A 946 41.88 7.57 21.64
N CYS A 947 42.40 7.96 20.49
CA CYS A 947 42.23 7.20 19.24
C CYS A 947 42.90 5.82 19.32
N LEU A 948 44.09 5.73 19.89
CA LEU A 948 44.79 4.45 20.04
C LEU A 948 44.12 3.52 21.06
N LEU A 949 43.67 4.04 22.19
CA LEU A 949 43.01 3.26 23.24
C LEU A 949 41.63 2.77 22.81
N ARG A 950 40.94 3.57 22.05
CA ARG A 950 39.58 3.26 21.57
C ARG A 950 39.53 2.58 20.20
N PHE A 951 40.66 2.35 19.56
CA PHE A 951 40.71 1.71 18.26
C PHE A 951 40.02 0.33 18.24
N ARG A 952 40.33 -0.53 19.21
CA ARG A 952 39.75 -1.88 19.31
C ARG A 952 38.24 -1.85 19.53
N PRO A 953 37.65 -1.12 20.50
CA PRO A 953 36.22 -0.99 20.65
C PRO A 953 35.54 -0.41 19.41
N ILE A 954 36.11 0.61 18.76
CA ILE A 954 35.59 1.23 17.55
C ILE A 954 35.50 0.23 16.41
N MET A 955 36.59 -0.54 16.20
CA MET A 955 36.59 -1.57 15.16
C MET A 955 35.58 -2.68 15.44
N MET A 956 35.48 -3.15 16.68
CA MET A 956 34.52 -4.18 17.06
C MET A 956 33.10 -3.73 16.82
N THR A 957 32.72 -2.56 17.28
CA THR A 957 31.36 -2.04 17.19
C THR A 957 30.97 -1.74 15.76
N THR A 958 31.85 -1.18 14.96
CA THR A 958 31.57 -0.88 13.54
C THR A 958 31.44 -2.16 12.71
N LEU A 959 32.31 -3.14 12.91
CA LEU A 959 32.20 -4.44 12.25
C LEU A 959 30.96 -5.20 12.71
N ALA A 960 30.60 -5.13 13.99
CA ALA A 960 29.36 -5.73 14.49
C ALA A 960 28.14 -5.10 13.81
N ALA A 961 28.07 -3.79 13.68
CA ALA A 961 27.01 -3.09 12.97
C ALA A 961 26.98 -3.45 11.47
N LEU A 962 28.12 -3.52 10.83
CA LEU A 962 28.24 -3.89 9.41
C LEU A 962 27.75 -5.33 9.18
N PHE A 963 28.19 -6.29 9.99
CA PHE A 963 27.75 -7.68 9.89
C PHE A 963 26.28 -7.87 10.31
N GLY A 964 25.77 -7.02 11.19
CA GLY A 964 24.36 -6.96 11.51
C GLY A 964 23.48 -6.50 10.32
N ALA A 965 23.99 -5.61 9.50
CA ALA A 965 23.34 -5.15 8.27
C ALA A 965 23.56 -6.09 7.06
N LEU A 966 24.61 -6.92 7.07
CA LEU A 966 24.97 -7.77 5.95
C LEU A 966 23.85 -8.73 5.48
N PRO A 967 23.08 -9.39 6.35
CA PRO A 967 21.95 -10.22 5.91
C PRO A 967 20.91 -9.46 5.10
N LEU A 968 20.70 -8.17 5.38
CA LEU A 968 19.80 -7.32 4.60
C LEU A 968 20.38 -6.98 3.23
N VAL A 969 21.68 -6.73 3.13
CA VAL A 969 22.36 -6.46 1.85
C VAL A 969 22.29 -7.68 0.92
N LEU A 970 22.53 -8.87 1.47
CA LEU A 970 22.56 -10.13 0.73
C LEU A 970 21.19 -10.82 0.66
N SER A 971 20.13 -10.18 1.14
CA SER A 971 18.80 -10.77 1.13
C SER A 971 18.34 -11.10 -0.29
N SER A 972 17.70 -12.23 -0.42
CA SER A 972 17.09 -12.73 -1.65
C SER A 972 15.75 -13.35 -1.30
N GLY A 973 14.90 -13.62 -2.30
CA GLY A 973 13.56 -14.16 -2.05
C GLY A 973 12.49 -13.09 -1.82
N ASP A 974 11.37 -13.51 -1.25
CA ASP A 974 10.20 -12.64 -1.08
C ASP A 974 10.51 -11.44 -0.18
N GLY A 975 10.19 -10.24 -0.67
CA GLY A 975 10.36 -8.98 0.04
C GLY A 975 11.80 -8.46 0.12
N ALA A 976 12.74 -9.05 -0.61
CA ALA A 976 14.15 -8.60 -0.64
C ALA A 976 14.28 -7.14 -1.10
N GLU A 977 13.41 -6.69 -1.98
CA GLU A 977 13.39 -5.32 -2.52
C GLU A 977 13.19 -4.26 -1.43
N LEU A 978 12.48 -4.59 -0.36
CA LEU A 978 12.31 -3.69 0.80
C LEU A 978 13.53 -3.70 1.72
N ARG A 979 14.22 -4.83 1.82
CA ARG A 979 15.31 -5.02 2.77
C ARG A 979 16.64 -4.49 2.25
N GLN A 980 16.95 -4.72 0.99
CA GLN A 980 18.23 -4.39 0.38
C GLN A 980 18.59 -2.90 0.47
N PRO A 981 17.69 -1.94 0.15
CA PRO A 981 18.04 -0.53 0.21
C PRO A 981 18.51 -0.07 1.59
N LEU A 982 17.89 -0.57 2.64
CA LEU A 982 18.27 -0.27 4.02
C LEU A 982 19.66 -0.85 4.35
N GLY A 983 19.86 -2.11 4.03
CA GLY A 983 21.13 -2.79 4.24
C GLY A 983 22.28 -2.13 3.48
N ILE A 984 22.09 -1.83 2.21
CA ILE A 984 23.07 -1.18 1.32
C ILE A 984 23.46 0.20 1.86
N THR A 985 22.47 1.02 2.22
CA THR A 985 22.68 2.36 2.75
C THR A 985 23.54 2.32 4.02
N ILE A 986 23.18 1.45 4.96
CA ILE A 986 23.87 1.34 6.24
C ILE A 986 25.27 0.75 6.05
N ALA A 987 25.41 -0.31 5.28
CA ALA A 987 26.71 -0.93 5.03
C ALA A 987 27.68 0.03 4.33
N GLY A 988 27.23 0.70 3.27
CA GLY A 988 28.05 1.68 2.55
C GLY A 988 28.46 2.86 3.43
N GLY A 989 27.52 3.41 4.18
CA GLY A 989 27.79 4.50 5.12
C GLY A 989 28.77 4.11 6.22
N LEU A 990 28.63 2.92 6.79
CA LEU A 990 29.54 2.43 7.84
C LEU A 990 30.96 2.18 7.31
N VAL A 991 31.11 1.56 6.15
CA VAL A 991 32.43 1.30 5.56
C VAL A 991 33.16 2.60 5.29
N MET A 992 32.55 3.53 4.60
CA MET A 992 33.19 4.80 4.27
C MET A 992 33.46 5.65 5.51
N SER A 993 32.48 5.70 6.42
CA SER A 993 32.64 6.40 7.69
C SER A 993 33.78 5.82 8.53
N GLN A 994 33.92 4.51 8.61
CA GLN A 994 35.01 3.88 9.36
C GLN A 994 36.38 4.30 8.81
N LEU A 995 36.52 4.31 7.49
CA LEU A 995 37.76 4.70 6.84
C LEU A 995 38.13 6.18 7.07
N LEU A 996 37.15 7.06 6.95
CA LEU A 996 37.39 8.50 7.02
C LEU A 996 37.37 9.06 8.46
N THR A 997 36.47 8.61 9.32
CA THR A 997 36.29 9.15 10.68
C THR A 997 37.50 8.93 11.56
N LEU A 998 38.16 7.80 11.42
CA LEU A 998 39.41 7.52 12.18
C LEU A 998 40.49 8.57 11.96
N TYR A 999 40.48 9.28 10.85
CA TYR A 999 41.46 10.32 10.49
C TYR A 999 40.86 11.73 10.53
N THR A 1000 39.63 11.95 10.15
CA THR A 1000 39.02 13.29 10.09
C THR A 1000 38.66 13.83 11.47
N THR A 1001 38.10 12.99 12.33
CA THR A 1001 37.67 13.42 13.67
C THR A 1001 38.82 13.96 14.54
N PRO A 1002 39.97 13.30 14.64
CA PRO A 1002 41.11 13.86 15.37
C PRO A 1002 41.57 15.22 14.85
N VAL A 1003 41.61 15.40 13.53
CA VAL A 1003 42.03 16.66 12.89
C VAL A 1003 41.02 17.78 13.19
N ILE A 1004 39.74 17.51 13.10
CA ILE A 1004 38.69 18.48 13.37
C ILE A 1004 38.66 18.83 14.86
N TYR A 1005 38.88 17.85 15.73
CA TYR A 1005 39.00 18.08 17.17
C TYR A 1005 40.11 19.10 17.50
N LEU A 1006 41.29 18.94 16.90
CA LEU A 1006 42.42 19.88 17.08
C LEU A 1006 42.11 21.25 16.51
N MET A 1007 41.43 21.34 15.38
CA MET A 1007 41.07 22.62 14.79
C MET A 1007 40.04 23.38 15.63
N MET A 1008 39.06 22.69 16.17
CA MET A 1008 38.05 23.28 17.06
C MET A 1008 38.67 23.73 18.39
N ASP A 1009 39.63 22.98 18.92
CA ASP A 1009 40.39 23.42 20.12
C ASP A 1009 41.20 24.69 19.86
N LYS A 1010 41.87 24.80 18.72
CA LYS A 1010 42.58 26.04 18.32
C LYS A 1010 41.65 27.25 18.23
N LEU A 1011 40.42 27.06 17.67
CA LEU A 1011 39.43 28.13 17.57
C LEU A 1011 38.91 28.53 18.98
N ARG A 1012 38.69 27.56 19.86
CA ARG A 1012 38.30 27.80 21.26
C ARG A 1012 39.32 28.61 22.05
N ARG A 1013 40.59 28.27 21.90
CA ARG A 1013 41.72 28.95 22.55
C ARG A 1013 41.89 30.39 22.02
N ARG A 1014 41.76 30.60 20.71
CA ARG A 1014 41.77 31.95 20.10
C ARG A 1014 40.65 32.87 20.63
N LYS A 1015 39.47 32.32 20.85
CA LYS A 1015 38.33 33.09 21.43
C LYS A 1015 38.62 33.48 22.91
N ARG A 1016 39.17 32.59 23.69
CA ARG A 1016 39.55 32.88 25.09
C ARG A 1016 40.69 33.91 25.19
N SER A 1017 41.65 33.87 24.30
CA SER A 1017 42.74 34.87 24.28
C SER A 1017 42.23 36.28 23.84
N ARG A 1018 41.22 36.36 22.99
CA ARG A 1018 40.59 37.60 22.57
C ARG A 1018 39.64 38.22 23.64
N SER A 1019 39.00 37.38 24.46
CA SER A 1019 38.17 37.88 25.57
C SER A 1019 38.98 38.22 26.82
N ALA A 1020 40.25 37.81 26.92
CA ALA A 1020 41.19 38.13 27.99
C ALA A 1020 42.11 39.32 27.66
N ALA A 1021 41.99 39.98 26.50
CA ALA A 1021 42.68 41.22 26.19
C ALA A 1021 42.03 42.35 26.97
N PRO A 1022 42.75 43.09 27.81
CA PRO A 1022 42.16 44.19 28.59
C PRO A 1022 41.63 45.27 27.62
N GLN A 1023 40.37 45.68 27.88
CA GLN A 1023 39.83 46.89 27.28
C GLN A 1023 40.65 48.07 27.83
N THR A 1024 41.64 48.53 27.05
CA THR A 1024 42.23 49.84 27.26
C THR A 1024 41.50 50.87 26.40
#